data_aa53c6853e21db58da93d2b3f5905e76
#
_entry.id   aa53c6853e21db58da93d2b3f5905e76
#
_cell.length_a   1.000
_cell.length_b   1.000
_cell.length_c   1.000
_cell.angle_alpha   90.00
_cell.angle_beta   90.00
_cell.angle_gamma   90.00
#
_symmetry.space_group_name_H-M   'P 1'
#
loop_
_entity.id
_entity.type
_entity.pdbx_description
1 polymer ?
#
loop_
_entity_poly.entity_id
_entity_poly.type
_entity_poly.pdbx_seq_one_letter_code
_entity_poly.pdbx_strand_id
1 'polypeptide(L)'
;MIKITLKDGSVKELAAPQSIADFTKDLSMGLYRNACCALVDGKVADLCDLLDHDCAVEILTFEDEQGQRAFNHTASHILAQAVQHLFPGAKLAIGPAIEDGFYYDFDVPTPFTPEDLEKLEAEMAAIAKQDLPIERFSLPVEEAKKLMADQPYKLELIEEHAGKGEAIAFRRQGDFTDLCAGPHLMSTGPVKAVKLTSCTGAYWRGSEKNKMLSRVYGCAFPKRSMLEEHLARLEEARRRDHNKLGRELEYFTTVDVIGQGLPVLLPKGARVVQLMQRWVEDTEQQRGYLLTKTPLMAKRELYKISGHWDHYLDGMFVLGDPHDETKECFALRPMTCPFQYQVFLNRARSYRDLPMRLGETSTLFRNEDSGEMHGLIRVRQFTISEGHIILRPDQLEEEFRHCLELAKYCLETVGLLEDCTFRFSQWDPNNTEKYIGTPEQWDEAQGIMGKILDHLGIKYTIGIDEAAFYGPKLDIQYKNVFGKEDTLVTIQIDQLLAEQFDMSYIDQNGQKVRPYIIPRTSLGCYERTLAYLIEKYAGALPTWLSPTQVALLPIADRHLDYVNEIKKALEQRGVRVTVDDRNEKINKKIRDSQMEKIPYMLVIGDRDVENGTVSVRSRKDGDLAAMAPADFYANLTEEITTRAR
;
A
#
# COMPACT_ATOMS: atom_id res chain seq x y z
N MET A 1 35.99 18.68 26.58
CA MET A 1 36.03 18.18 25.21
C MET A 1 34.79 17.32 25.04
N ILE A 2 33.98 17.65 24.05
CA ILE A 2 32.72 16.94 23.74
C ILE A 2 33.04 15.91 22.67
N LYS A 3 32.59 14.67 22.84
CA LYS A 3 32.87 13.56 21.91
C LYS A 3 31.63 13.31 21.02
N ILE A 4 31.81 13.47 19.73
CA ILE A 4 30.78 13.24 18.73
C ILE A 4 31.09 11.92 18.00
N THR A 5 30.22 10.94 18.12
CA THR A 5 30.34 9.66 17.41
C THR A 5 29.56 9.73 16.11
N LEU A 6 30.22 9.51 14.97
CA LEU A 6 29.61 9.51 13.66
C LEU A 6 29.03 8.12 13.31
N LYS A 7 28.19 8.05 12.27
CA LYS A 7 27.53 6.83 11.77
C LYS A 7 28.52 5.68 11.46
N ASP A 8 29.73 6.01 11.01
CA ASP A 8 30.79 5.05 10.72
C ASP A 8 31.58 4.58 11.96
N GLY A 9 31.18 5.02 13.16
CA GLY A 9 31.84 4.73 14.43
C GLY A 9 33.06 5.60 14.72
N SER A 10 33.45 6.51 13.84
CA SER A 10 34.54 7.46 14.09
C SER A 10 34.13 8.51 15.14
N VAL A 11 35.07 8.93 15.97
CA VAL A 11 34.82 9.92 17.03
C VAL A 11 35.57 11.21 16.71
N LYS A 12 34.89 12.33 16.80
CA LYS A 12 35.41 13.69 16.71
C LYS A 12 35.29 14.38 18.05
N GLU A 13 36.34 15.18 18.41
CA GLU A 13 36.35 15.93 19.66
C GLU A 13 36.16 17.42 19.37
N LEU A 14 35.18 18.04 20.07
CA LEU A 14 34.93 19.47 20.04
C LEU A 14 35.49 20.14 21.30
N ALA A 15 36.22 21.24 21.09
CA ALA A 15 36.79 22.02 22.19
C ALA A 15 35.73 22.85 22.95
N ALA A 16 34.64 23.23 22.27
CA ALA A 16 33.52 24.00 22.79
C ALA A 16 32.21 23.56 22.08
N PRO A 17 31.02 23.85 22.65
CA PRO A 17 29.75 23.67 21.96
C PRO A 17 29.74 24.36 20.60
N GLN A 18 29.23 23.67 19.59
CA GLN A 18 29.21 24.10 18.19
C GLN A 18 27.86 23.72 17.55
N SER A 19 27.38 24.51 16.58
CA SER A 19 26.17 24.11 15.83
C SER A 19 26.44 22.87 14.97
N ILE A 20 25.39 22.08 14.73
CA ILE A 20 25.50 20.92 13.81
C ILE A 20 25.93 21.41 12.42
N ALA A 21 25.49 22.59 11.98
CA ALA A 21 25.89 23.18 10.72
C ALA A 21 27.39 23.45 10.65
N ASP A 22 27.98 24.09 11.68
CA ASP A 22 29.41 24.37 11.69
C ASP A 22 30.22 23.09 11.86
N PHE A 23 29.79 22.16 12.69
CA PHE A 23 30.39 20.82 12.77
C PHE A 23 30.39 20.11 11.41
N THR A 24 29.29 20.19 10.66
CA THR A 24 29.20 19.58 9.33
C THR A 24 30.13 20.25 8.32
N LYS A 25 30.33 21.59 8.42
CA LYS A 25 31.33 22.32 7.59
C LYS A 25 32.75 21.82 7.88
N ASP A 26 33.07 21.62 9.16
CA ASP A 26 34.40 21.13 9.58
C ASP A 26 34.64 19.68 9.11
N LEU A 27 33.58 18.86 9.00
CA LEU A 27 33.69 17.52 8.42
C LEU A 27 33.90 17.59 6.89
N SER A 28 33.05 18.32 6.18
CA SER A 28 33.08 18.45 4.72
C SER A 28 32.14 19.55 4.22
N MET A 29 32.72 20.47 3.43
CA MET A 29 31.91 21.48 2.72
C MET A 29 30.92 20.89 1.69
N GLY A 30 31.26 19.72 1.13
CA GLY A 30 30.35 18.99 0.23
C GLY A 30 29.13 18.45 0.96
N LEU A 31 29.35 17.85 2.14
CA LEU A 31 28.27 17.36 3.00
C LEU A 31 27.39 18.51 3.49
N TYR A 32 27.99 19.59 3.98
CA TYR A 32 27.27 20.78 4.46
C TYR A 32 26.31 21.36 3.42
N ARG A 33 26.72 21.43 2.14
CA ARG A 33 25.88 21.96 1.05
C ARG A 33 24.65 21.09 0.74
N ASN A 34 24.70 19.82 1.11
CA ASN A 34 23.63 18.85 0.86
C ASN A 34 22.88 18.48 2.15
N ALA A 35 23.36 18.90 3.31
CA ALA A 35 22.72 18.60 4.60
C ALA A 35 21.36 19.28 4.71
N CYS A 36 20.37 18.50 5.14
CA CYS A 36 19.00 18.94 5.35
C CYS A 36 18.63 19.04 6.84
N CYS A 37 19.04 18.06 7.64
CA CYS A 37 18.88 17.98 9.08
C CYS A 37 19.89 16.97 9.64
N ALA A 38 19.77 16.59 10.91
CA ALA A 38 20.59 15.55 11.52
C ALA A 38 19.78 14.65 12.45
N LEU A 39 20.33 13.49 12.80
CA LEU A 39 19.91 12.72 13.98
C LEU A 39 20.95 12.93 15.07
N VAL A 40 20.51 13.30 16.27
CA VAL A 40 21.33 13.38 17.48
C VAL A 40 20.76 12.37 18.47
N ASP A 41 21.52 11.35 18.82
CA ASP A 41 21.08 10.21 19.63
C ASP A 41 19.76 9.58 19.13
N GLY A 42 19.64 9.47 17.78
CA GLY A 42 18.47 8.91 17.11
C GLY A 42 17.26 9.84 17.01
N LYS A 43 17.34 11.07 17.52
CA LYS A 43 16.26 12.07 17.41
C LYS A 43 16.58 13.10 16.33
N VAL A 44 15.54 13.46 15.55
CA VAL A 44 15.69 14.49 14.51
C VAL A 44 16.01 15.84 15.13
N ALA A 45 17.06 16.46 14.64
CA ALA A 45 17.58 17.76 15.07
C ALA A 45 17.78 18.71 13.89
N ASP A 46 17.65 19.99 14.18
CA ASP A 46 17.90 21.07 13.24
C ASP A 46 19.41 21.31 13.09
N LEU A 47 19.87 21.70 11.91
CA LEU A 47 21.28 22.02 11.69
C LEU A 47 21.75 23.22 12.55
N CYS A 48 20.86 24.07 13.05
CA CYS A 48 21.18 25.16 13.96
C CYS A 48 21.27 24.72 15.44
N ASP A 49 20.94 23.45 15.78
CA ASP A 49 21.03 22.96 17.14
C ASP A 49 22.49 22.81 17.58
N LEU A 50 22.74 22.97 18.90
CA LEU A 50 24.08 22.91 19.47
C LEU A 50 24.44 21.49 19.89
N LEU A 51 25.64 21.08 19.54
CA LEU A 51 26.32 19.90 20.09
C LEU A 51 27.07 20.34 21.35
N ASP A 52 26.46 20.18 22.50
CA ASP A 52 26.96 20.65 23.80
C ASP A 52 27.29 19.53 24.79
N HIS A 53 27.04 18.28 24.42
CA HIS A 53 27.34 17.07 25.19
C HIS A 53 27.81 15.91 24.30
N ASP A 54 28.33 14.86 24.90
CA ASP A 54 28.74 13.65 24.18
C ASP A 54 27.51 12.98 23.57
N CYS A 55 27.49 12.80 22.23
CA CYS A 55 26.34 12.25 21.52
C CYS A 55 26.73 11.56 20.21
N ALA A 56 25.82 10.77 19.68
CA ALA A 56 25.89 10.23 18.33
C ALA A 56 25.23 11.18 17.32
N VAL A 57 25.91 11.46 16.21
CA VAL A 57 25.40 12.37 15.18
C VAL A 57 25.46 11.72 13.80
N GLU A 58 24.32 11.75 13.10
CA GLU A 58 24.19 11.39 11.70
C GLU A 58 23.66 12.58 10.91
N ILE A 59 24.40 13.05 9.90
CA ILE A 59 23.97 14.15 9.03
C ILE A 59 23.13 13.57 7.91
N LEU A 60 21.91 14.08 7.77
CA LEU A 60 20.93 13.62 6.79
C LEU A 60 20.84 14.58 5.60
N THR A 61 20.78 14.00 4.42
CA THR A 61 20.67 14.70 3.13
C THR A 61 19.30 14.49 2.50
N PHE A 62 19.08 15.02 1.29
CA PHE A 62 17.84 14.77 0.54
C PHE A 62 17.64 13.29 0.16
N GLU A 63 18.66 12.44 0.23
CA GLU A 63 18.56 11.01 -0.04
C GLU A 63 17.94 10.24 1.15
N ASP A 64 17.90 10.86 2.32
CA ASP A 64 17.36 10.31 3.56
C ASP A 64 15.93 10.79 3.79
N GLU A 65 15.03 9.94 4.30
CA GLU A 65 13.61 10.26 4.51
C GLU A 65 13.41 11.54 5.34
N GLN A 66 14.08 11.66 6.48
CA GLN A 66 13.96 12.84 7.35
C GLN A 66 14.58 14.08 6.70
N GLY A 67 15.62 13.90 5.87
CA GLY A 67 16.18 14.96 5.06
C GLY A 67 15.20 15.47 4.00
N GLN A 68 14.50 14.58 3.31
CA GLN A 68 13.42 14.96 2.38
C GLN A 68 12.29 15.69 3.09
N ARG A 69 11.90 15.24 4.29
CA ARG A 69 10.88 15.91 5.10
C ARG A 69 11.29 17.35 5.46
N ALA A 70 12.51 17.56 5.95
CA ALA A 70 13.02 18.89 6.27
C ALA A 70 13.08 19.80 5.01
N PHE A 71 13.45 19.23 3.86
CA PHE A 71 13.49 19.93 2.58
C PHE A 71 12.10 20.37 2.12
N ASN A 72 11.14 19.45 2.10
CA ASN A 72 9.76 19.73 1.70
C ASN A 72 9.04 20.62 2.70
N HIS A 73 9.34 20.53 3.99
CA HIS A 73 8.84 21.46 5.01
C HIS A 73 9.35 22.90 4.76
N THR A 74 10.61 23.04 4.37
CA THR A 74 11.14 24.35 3.95
C THR A 74 10.42 24.87 2.70
N ALA A 75 10.16 24.00 1.73
CA ALA A 75 9.40 24.36 0.53
C ALA A 75 7.95 24.82 0.86
N SER A 76 7.30 24.21 1.86
CA SER A 76 5.98 24.63 2.30
C SER A 76 5.98 26.05 2.90
N HIS A 77 7.04 26.43 3.61
CA HIS A 77 7.21 27.81 4.11
C HIS A 77 7.50 28.81 2.98
N ILE A 78 8.27 28.39 1.95
CA ILE A 78 8.45 29.24 0.76
C ILE A 78 7.12 29.44 0.02
N LEU A 79 6.26 28.41 -0.05
CA LEU A 79 4.90 28.56 -0.58
C LEU A 79 4.07 29.54 0.26
N ALA A 80 4.12 29.42 1.59
CA ALA A 80 3.38 30.33 2.48
C ALA A 80 3.82 31.80 2.31
N GLN A 81 5.14 32.05 2.18
CA GLN A 81 5.69 33.37 1.86
C GLN A 81 5.20 33.86 0.50
N ALA A 82 5.23 33.04 -0.53
CA ALA A 82 4.75 33.37 -1.87
C ALA A 82 3.26 33.72 -1.86
N VAL A 83 2.45 32.97 -1.09
CA VAL A 83 1.02 33.29 -0.92
C VAL A 83 0.83 34.61 -0.22
N GLN A 84 1.59 34.96 0.82
CA GLN A 84 1.49 36.28 1.47
C GLN A 84 1.88 37.43 0.54
N HIS A 85 2.88 37.23 -0.34
CA HIS A 85 3.28 38.25 -1.33
C HIS A 85 2.18 38.51 -2.36
N LEU A 86 1.57 37.47 -2.91
CA LEU A 86 0.61 37.57 -4.01
C LEU A 86 -0.84 37.71 -3.53
N PHE A 87 -1.15 37.23 -2.33
CA PHE A 87 -2.48 37.19 -1.73
C PHE A 87 -2.44 37.68 -0.26
N PRO A 88 -2.16 38.97 -0.02
CA PRO A 88 -1.89 39.51 1.33
C PRO A 88 -3.04 39.35 2.32
N GLY A 89 -4.26 39.02 1.86
CA GLY A 89 -5.41 38.71 2.72
C GLY A 89 -5.51 37.26 3.20
N ALA A 90 -4.69 36.37 2.68
CA ALA A 90 -4.70 34.98 3.02
C ALA A 90 -4.32 34.74 4.49
N LYS A 91 -5.06 33.82 5.19
CA LYS A 91 -4.69 33.36 6.53
C LYS A 91 -4.01 32.00 6.45
N LEU A 92 -2.95 31.88 7.21
CA LEU A 92 -2.11 30.67 7.24
C LEU A 92 -2.64 29.69 8.29
N ALA A 93 -2.77 28.41 7.92
CA ALA A 93 -3.11 27.37 8.86
C ALA A 93 -1.89 26.47 9.14
N ILE A 94 -1.74 25.32 8.47
CA ILE A 94 -0.62 24.41 8.66
C ILE A 94 -0.02 23.96 7.32
N GLY A 95 1.29 23.66 7.32
CA GLY A 95 2.04 23.25 6.13
C GLY A 95 3.08 22.18 6.38
N PRO A 96 2.67 20.93 6.71
CA PRO A 96 3.61 19.84 6.95
C PRO A 96 4.21 19.29 5.65
N ALA A 97 5.40 18.68 5.78
CA ALA A 97 5.88 17.74 4.79
C ALA A 97 5.08 16.43 4.87
N ILE A 98 4.84 15.83 3.71
CA ILE A 98 4.24 14.51 3.54
C ILE A 98 5.21 13.61 2.77
N GLU A 99 4.87 12.32 2.61
CA GLU A 99 5.75 11.32 2.01
C GLU A 99 6.30 11.72 0.62
N ASP A 100 5.43 12.23 -0.26
CA ASP A 100 5.80 12.62 -1.63
C ASP A 100 5.88 14.14 -1.86
N GLY A 101 6.10 14.94 -0.82
CA GLY A 101 6.17 16.39 -0.96
C GLY A 101 5.69 17.15 0.27
N PHE A 102 4.82 18.11 0.06
CA PHE A 102 4.25 18.95 1.11
C PHE A 102 2.85 19.43 0.73
N TYR A 103 2.11 19.92 1.73
CA TYR A 103 0.95 20.78 1.47
C TYR A 103 0.99 22.01 2.40
N TYR A 104 0.16 23.00 2.09
CA TYR A 104 -0.14 24.08 3.00
C TYR A 104 -1.62 24.47 2.90
N ASP A 105 -2.25 24.69 4.05
CA ASP A 105 -3.66 25.06 4.16
C ASP A 105 -3.78 26.58 4.33
N PHE A 106 -4.60 27.18 3.47
CA PHE A 106 -4.85 28.63 3.44
C PHE A 106 -6.34 28.91 3.58
N ASP A 107 -6.67 29.92 4.39
CA ASP A 107 -7.99 30.52 4.39
C ASP A 107 -7.96 31.69 3.43
N VAL A 108 -8.60 31.55 2.29
CA VAL A 108 -8.69 32.55 1.22
C VAL A 108 -10.15 32.74 0.81
N PRO A 109 -10.54 33.96 0.39
CA PRO A 109 -11.91 34.23 -0.05
C PRO A 109 -12.35 33.42 -1.27
N THR A 110 -11.42 33.15 -2.16
CA THR A 110 -11.63 32.34 -3.39
C THR A 110 -10.52 31.29 -3.51
N PRO A 111 -10.84 30.02 -3.76
CA PRO A 111 -9.84 28.98 -3.99
C PRO A 111 -8.87 29.34 -5.11
N PHE A 112 -7.62 28.91 -4.99
CA PHE A 112 -6.59 29.14 -6.01
C PHE A 112 -6.93 28.41 -7.31
N THR A 113 -6.74 29.13 -8.41
CA THR A 113 -6.88 28.59 -9.78
C THR A 113 -5.56 27.95 -10.26
N PRO A 114 -5.56 27.13 -11.34
CA PRO A 114 -4.33 26.64 -11.96
C PRO A 114 -3.34 27.77 -12.33
N GLU A 115 -3.85 28.91 -12.83
CA GLU A 115 -3.03 30.08 -13.17
C GLU A 115 -2.41 30.73 -11.92
N ASP A 116 -3.09 30.68 -10.77
CA ASP A 116 -2.54 31.16 -9.51
C ASP A 116 -1.41 30.23 -9.02
N LEU A 117 -1.54 28.91 -9.21
CA LEU A 117 -0.46 27.97 -8.87
C LEU A 117 0.81 28.25 -9.70
N GLU A 118 0.67 28.58 -11.00
CA GLU A 118 1.82 28.96 -11.84
C GLU A 118 2.50 30.26 -11.35
N LYS A 119 1.71 31.26 -10.94
CA LYS A 119 2.26 32.50 -10.35
C LYS A 119 2.98 32.23 -9.03
N LEU A 120 2.39 31.38 -8.17
CA LEU A 120 2.99 30.97 -6.91
C LEU A 120 4.30 30.20 -7.13
N GLU A 121 4.39 29.30 -8.11
CA GLU A 121 5.63 28.63 -8.49
C GLU A 121 6.73 29.61 -8.91
N ALA A 122 6.37 30.63 -9.71
CA ALA A 122 7.30 31.68 -10.13
C ALA A 122 7.81 32.51 -8.94
N GLU A 123 6.94 32.87 -8.00
CA GLU A 123 7.31 33.59 -6.79
C GLU A 123 8.16 32.74 -5.85
N MET A 124 7.82 31.47 -5.67
CA MET A 124 8.65 30.52 -4.89
C MET A 124 10.07 30.42 -5.47
N ALA A 125 10.21 30.38 -6.79
CA ALA A 125 11.50 30.36 -7.46
C ALA A 125 12.27 31.68 -7.23
N ALA A 126 11.59 32.83 -7.19
CA ALA A 126 12.19 34.13 -6.88
C ALA A 126 12.69 34.20 -5.44
N ILE A 127 11.91 33.70 -4.47
CA ILE A 127 12.30 33.61 -3.06
C ILE A 127 13.49 32.67 -2.88
N ALA A 128 13.47 31.48 -3.47
CA ALA A 128 14.56 30.55 -3.40
C ALA A 128 15.87 31.13 -3.96
N LYS A 129 15.79 31.89 -5.06
CA LYS A 129 16.96 32.55 -5.67
C LYS A 129 17.61 33.61 -4.77
N GLN A 130 16.86 34.18 -3.81
CA GLN A 130 17.37 35.16 -2.85
C GLN A 130 18.25 34.50 -1.78
N ASP A 131 18.18 33.17 -1.62
CA ASP A 131 18.92 32.38 -0.63
C ASP A 131 18.79 32.95 0.80
N LEU A 132 17.56 33.23 1.22
CA LEU A 132 17.25 33.83 2.51
C LEU A 132 17.58 32.86 3.64
N PRO A 133 18.34 33.31 4.69
CA PRO A 133 18.59 32.48 5.85
C PRO A 133 17.29 32.18 6.60
N ILE A 134 17.19 30.99 7.19
CA ILE A 134 16.04 30.57 8.00
C ILE A 134 16.46 30.57 9.47
N GLU A 135 15.96 31.56 10.21
CA GLU A 135 16.29 31.79 11.61
C GLU A 135 15.24 31.15 12.52
N ARG A 136 15.69 30.40 13.54
CA ARG A 136 14.83 29.87 14.60
C ARG A 136 14.90 30.77 15.82
N PHE A 137 13.73 31.08 16.39
CA PHE A 137 13.62 31.79 17.67
C PHE A 137 12.36 31.34 18.42
N SER A 138 12.30 31.59 19.72
CA SER A 138 11.15 31.28 20.55
C SER A 138 10.68 32.54 21.27
N LEU A 139 9.37 32.65 21.49
CA LEU A 139 8.75 33.76 22.19
C LEU A 139 7.89 33.27 23.33
N PRO A 140 7.76 34.11 24.41
CA PRO A 140 6.71 33.91 25.40
C PRO A 140 5.31 33.96 24.74
N VAL A 141 4.35 33.26 25.33
CA VAL A 141 2.99 33.09 24.76
C VAL A 141 2.34 34.45 24.38
N GLU A 142 2.44 35.47 25.24
CA GLU A 142 1.83 36.78 24.98
C GLU A 142 2.49 37.54 23.83
N GLU A 143 3.79 37.36 23.64
CA GLU A 143 4.52 37.96 22.51
C GLU A 143 4.23 37.18 21.22
N ALA A 144 4.15 35.85 21.30
CA ALA A 144 3.76 34.97 20.21
C ALA A 144 2.35 35.30 19.69
N LYS A 145 1.38 35.54 20.59
CA LYS A 145 0.02 35.97 20.22
C LYS A 145 0.02 37.34 19.56
N LYS A 146 0.83 38.27 20.03
CA LYS A 146 0.95 39.61 19.39
C LYS A 146 1.53 39.49 17.97
N LEU A 147 2.55 38.68 17.80
CA LEU A 147 3.18 38.47 16.49
C LEU A 147 2.20 37.86 15.47
N MET A 148 1.35 36.93 15.91
CA MET A 148 0.37 36.21 15.08
C MET A 148 -1.06 36.79 15.18
N ALA A 149 -1.23 38.04 15.62
CA ALA A 149 -2.54 38.62 15.94
C ALA A 149 -3.56 38.62 14.79
N ASP A 150 -3.09 38.65 13.55
CA ASP A 150 -3.92 38.59 12.34
C ASP A 150 -4.08 37.17 11.75
N GLN A 151 -3.52 36.12 12.40
CA GLN A 151 -3.52 34.74 11.94
C GLN A 151 -4.32 33.83 12.90
N PRO A 152 -5.64 33.71 12.72
CA PRO A 152 -6.53 33.06 13.69
C PRO A 152 -6.17 31.59 13.95
N TYR A 153 -5.77 30.84 12.93
CA TYR A 153 -5.37 29.44 13.07
C TYR A 153 -4.06 29.28 13.85
N LYS A 154 -3.13 30.26 13.69
CA LYS A 154 -1.87 30.26 14.46
C LYS A 154 -2.10 30.61 15.92
N LEU A 155 -3.04 31.49 16.22
CA LEU A 155 -3.44 31.81 17.60
C LEU A 155 -3.99 30.57 18.31
N GLU A 156 -4.86 29.81 17.65
CA GLU A 156 -5.39 28.54 18.18
C GLU A 156 -4.27 27.52 18.47
N LEU A 157 -3.31 27.36 17.56
CA LEU A 157 -2.16 26.48 17.75
C LEU A 157 -1.25 26.95 18.89
N ILE A 158 -1.01 28.26 19.04
CA ILE A 158 -0.23 28.83 20.17
C ILE A 158 -0.90 28.48 21.50
N GLU A 159 -2.22 28.58 21.61
CA GLU A 159 -2.95 28.23 22.83
C GLU A 159 -2.85 26.73 23.16
N GLU A 160 -2.90 25.88 22.13
CA GLU A 160 -2.76 24.45 22.30
C GLU A 160 -1.35 24.07 22.81
N HIS A 161 -0.29 24.59 22.16
CA HIS A 161 1.10 24.36 22.59
C HIS A 161 1.37 24.90 24.01
N ALA A 162 0.86 26.09 24.30
CA ALA A 162 0.96 26.67 25.63
C ALA A 162 0.26 25.80 26.70
N GLY A 163 -0.92 25.24 26.38
CA GLY A 163 -1.65 24.32 27.27
C GLY A 163 -0.91 23.02 27.57
N LYS A 164 -0.06 22.56 26.66
CA LYS A 164 0.81 21.39 26.81
C LYS A 164 2.17 21.72 27.47
N GLY A 165 2.44 23.01 27.74
CA GLY A 165 3.74 23.46 28.29
C GLY A 165 4.89 23.43 27.28
N GLU A 166 4.59 23.39 25.99
CA GLU A 166 5.58 23.37 24.92
C GLU A 166 6.13 24.77 24.63
N ALA A 167 7.37 24.84 24.14
CA ALA A 167 7.97 26.11 23.71
C ALA A 167 7.33 26.61 22.43
N ILE A 168 6.99 27.91 22.37
CA ILE A 168 6.42 28.54 21.17
C ILE A 168 7.55 28.96 20.24
N ALA A 169 7.85 28.09 19.27
CA ALA A 169 8.94 28.29 18.32
C ALA A 169 8.45 28.87 16.99
N PHE A 170 9.29 29.70 16.39
CA PHE A 170 9.05 30.40 15.12
C PHE A 170 10.21 30.20 14.16
N ARG A 171 9.89 30.32 12.87
CA ARG A 171 10.87 30.42 11.78
C ARG A 171 10.69 31.75 11.05
N ARG A 172 11.80 32.42 10.78
CA ARG A 172 11.84 33.64 9.99
C ARG A 172 12.72 33.44 8.77
N GLN A 173 12.21 33.85 7.60
CA GLN A 173 12.96 33.89 6.35
C GLN A 173 12.64 35.21 5.63
N GLY A 174 13.58 36.15 5.63
CA GLY A 174 13.35 37.51 5.11
C GLY A 174 12.20 38.23 5.84
N ASP A 175 11.19 38.62 5.11
CA ASP A 175 9.98 39.28 5.61
C ASP A 175 8.87 38.33 6.10
N PHE A 176 9.06 37.04 5.92
CA PHE A 176 8.11 36.00 6.34
C PHE A 176 8.47 35.42 7.70
N THR A 177 7.44 35.23 8.55
CA THR A 177 7.58 34.54 9.85
C THR A 177 6.39 33.63 10.08
N ASP A 178 6.67 32.39 10.48
CA ASP A 178 5.62 31.41 10.78
C ASP A 178 5.88 30.67 12.11
N LEU A 179 4.79 30.23 12.75
CA LEU A 179 4.82 29.34 13.92
C LEU A 179 5.26 27.95 13.48
N CYS A 180 6.43 27.52 13.90
CA CYS A 180 6.99 26.22 13.48
C CYS A 180 8.14 25.76 14.37
N ALA A 181 8.12 24.46 14.74
CA ALA A 181 9.19 23.83 15.51
C ALA A 181 10.35 23.31 14.63
N GLY A 182 10.14 23.12 13.32
CA GLY A 182 11.16 22.58 12.40
C GLY A 182 11.09 21.04 12.26
N PRO A 183 12.12 20.35 11.71
CA PRO A 183 13.35 20.93 11.19
C PRO A 183 13.18 21.62 9.83
N HIS A 184 14.15 22.50 9.50
CA HIS A 184 14.24 23.20 8.22
C HIS A 184 15.66 23.19 7.67
N LEU A 185 15.81 23.51 6.37
CA LEU A 185 17.10 23.87 5.79
C LEU A 185 17.66 25.15 6.42
N MET A 186 18.94 25.43 6.23
CA MET A 186 19.58 26.66 6.71
C MET A 186 19.18 27.90 5.92
N SER A 187 18.74 27.73 4.68
CA SER A 187 18.28 28.82 3.80
C SER A 187 17.31 28.32 2.75
N THR A 188 16.67 29.25 2.03
CA THR A 188 15.73 28.94 0.93
C THR A 188 16.42 28.50 -0.35
N GLY A 189 17.71 28.79 -0.54
CA GLY A 189 18.46 28.58 -1.78
C GLY A 189 18.58 27.14 -2.30
N PRO A 190 18.66 26.10 -1.45
CA PRO A 190 18.66 24.72 -1.92
C PRO A 190 17.38 24.28 -2.63
N VAL A 191 16.23 24.93 -2.40
CA VAL A 191 14.91 24.58 -2.97
C VAL A 191 14.81 25.10 -4.40
N LYS A 192 15.49 24.45 -5.35
CA LYS A 192 15.67 24.95 -6.74
C LYS A 192 14.58 24.50 -7.70
N ALA A 193 13.90 23.41 -7.42
CA ALA A 193 12.91 22.84 -8.32
C ALA A 193 11.63 22.52 -7.54
N VAL A 194 10.56 23.23 -7.83
CA VAL A 194 9.25 23.07 -7.17
C VAL A 194 8.18 22.87 -8.22
N LYS A 195 7.19 22.04 -7.91
CA LYS A 195 5.93 21.92 -8.64
C LYS A 195 4.77 21.90 -7.69
N LEU A 196 3.81 22.80 -7.88
CA LEU A 196 2.52 22.74 -7.22
C LEU A 196 1.60 21.83 -8.04
N THR A 197 1.08 20.79 -7.42
CA THR A 197 0.42 19.68 -8.14
C THR A 197 -1.09 19.82 -8.17
N SER A 198 -1.69 20.38 -7.13
CA SER A 198 -3.15 20.56 -7.04
C SER A 198 -3.54 21.55 -5.94
N CYS A 199 -4.77 22.07 -6.03
CA CYS A 199 -5.46 22.77 -4.96
C CYS A 199 -6.80 22.07 -4.71
N THR A 200 -7.10 21.74 -3.43
CA THR A 200 -8.33 21.07 -3.02
C THR A 200 -8.92 21.74 -1.78
N GLY A 201 -10.21 21.52 -1.52
CA GLY A 201 -10.82 21.90 -0.24
C GLY A 201 -10.43 20.91 0.86
N ALA A 202 -10.11 21.40 2.05
CA ALA A 202 -9.86 20.59 3.24
C ALA A 202 -10.46 21.28 4.47
N TYR A 203 -11.21 20.53 5.30
CA TYR A 203 -11.75 21.08 6.53
C TYR A 203 -10.67 21.27 7.59
N TRP A 204 -10.67 22.40 8.28
CA TRP A 204 -9.77 22.64 9.40
C TRP A 204 -9.88 21.51 10.43
N ARG A 205 -8.73 20.90 10.79
CA ARG A 205 -8.63 19.73 11.69
C ARG A 205 -9.47 18.52 11.23
N GLY A 206 -9.74 18.39 9.93
CA GLY A 206 -10.47 17.24 9.37
C GLY A 206 -11.96 17.17 9.72
N SER A 207 -12.53 18.17 10.39
CA SER A 207 -13.93 18.18 10.79
C SER A 207 -14.80 19.00 9.86
N GLU A 208 -15.83 18.41 9.27
CA GLU A 208 -16.84 19.11 8.43
C GLU A 208 -17.59 20.23 9.16
N LYS A 209 -17.53 20.28 10.49
CA LYS A 209 -18.08 21.39 11.31
C LYS A 209 -17.23 22.64 11.26
N ASN A 210 -15.96 22.52 10.86
CA ASN A 210 -15.00 23.59 10.76
C ASN A 210 -14.98 24.21 9.36
N LYS A 211 -14.33 25.38 9.23
CA LYS A 211 -14.20 26.06 7.94
C LYS A 211 -13.43 25.22 6.93
N MET A 212 -13.90 25.21 5.70
CA MET A 212 -13.16 24.62 4.57
C MET A 212 -12.06 25.60 4.13
N LEU A 213 -10.83 25.09 4.07
CA LEU A 213 -9.62 25.79 3.66
C LEU A 213 -9.20 25.36 2.26
N SER A 214 -8.39 26.18 1.59
CA SER A 214 -7.73 25.82 0.34
C SER A 214 -6.40 25.13 0.65
N ARG A 215 -6.30 23.83 0.37
CA ARG A 215 -5.09 23.04 0.54
C ARG A 215 -4.34 22.97 -0.78
N VAL A 216 -3.14 23.55 -0.82
CA VAL A 216 -2.24 23.48 -1.98
C VAL A 216 -1.20 22.42 -1.74
N TYR A 217 -1.12 21.45 -2.66
CA TYR A 217 -0.11 20.39 -2.66
C TYR A 217 1.05 20.75 -3.58
N GLY A 218 2.25 20.35 -3.19
CA GLY A 218 3.45 20.51 -4.00
C GLY A 218 4.54 19.51 -3.66
N CYS A 219 5.54 19.45 -4.51
CA CYS A 219 6.77 18.69 -4.27
C CYS A 219 7.99 19.54 -4.63
N ALA A 220 9.09 19.35 -3.92
CA ALA A 220 10.30 20.13 -4.10
C ALA A 220 11.53 19.22 -4.14
N PHE A 221 12.50 19.59 -4.98
CA PHE A 221 13.73 18.82 -5.22
C PHE A 221 14.95 19.74 -5.32
N PRO A 222 16.14 19.24 -4.96
CA PRO A 222 17.40 19.99 -5.10
C PRO A 222 17.78 20.29 -6.56
N LYS A 223 17.31 19.46 -7.51
CA LYS A 223 17.65 19.55 -8.93
C LYS A 223 16.42 19.41 -9.82
N ARG A 224 16.39 20.15 -10.91
CA ARG A 224 15.33 20.10 -11.90
C ARG A 224 15.13 18.71 -12.51
N SER A 225 16.23 17.98 -12.80
CA SER A 225 16.16 16.62 -13.32
C SER A 225 15.46 15.64 -12.38
N MET A 226 15.67 15.77 -11.06
CA MET A 226 14.97 14.93 -10.07
C MET A 226 13.48 15.22 -10.03
N LEU A 227 13.09 16.48 -10.15
CA LEU A 227 11.66 16.87 -10.25
C LEU A 227 11.04 16.29 -11.53
N GLU A 228 11.72 16.40 -12.67
CA GLU A 228 11.22 15.89 -13.96
C GLU A 228 11.06 14.37 -13.94
N GLU A 229 12.01 13.66 -13.36
CA GLU A 229 11.92 12.20 -13.15
C GLU A 229 10.75 11.82 -12.23
N HIS A 230 10.59 12.54 -11.13
CA HIS A 230 9.46 12.34 -10.21
C HIS A 230 8.12 12.58 -10.90
N LEU A 231 7.97 13.67 -11.66
CA LEU A 231 6.75 13.99 -12.38
C LEU A 231 6.44 12.97 -13.48
N ALA A 232 7.47 12.49 -14.21
CA ALA A 232 7.31 11.43 -15.20
C ALA A 232 6.84 10.12 -14.55
N ARG A 233 7.38 9.76 -13.38
CA ARG A 233 6.95 8.61 -12.59
C ARG A 233 5.50 8.75 -12.13
N LEU A 234 5.10 9.91 -11.64
CA LEU A 234 3.71 10.17 -11.23
C LEU A 234 2.73 10.10 -12.41
N GLU A 235 3.11 10.63 -13.58
CA GLU A 235 2.27 10.56 -14.78
C GLU A 235 2.12 9.11 -15.27
N GLU A 236 3.20 8.33 -15.27
CA GLU A 236 3.13 6.91 -15.58
C GLU A 236 2.28 6.14 -14.57
N ALA A 237 2.40 6.44 -13.27
CA ALA A 237 1.55 5.87 -12.24
C ALA A 237 0.06 6.17 -12.48
N ARG A 238 -0.28 7.42 -12.80
CA ARG A 238 -1.66 7.82 -13.16
C ARG A 238 -2.19 7.11 -14.41
N ARG A 239 -1.33 6.85 -15.38
CA ARG A 239 -1.71 6.07 -16.58
C ARG A 239 -2.02 4.62 -16.26
N ARG A 240 -1.36 4.06 -15.23
CA ARG A 240 -1.52 2.68 -14.79
C ARG A 240 -2.55 2.52 -13.68
N ASP A 241 -3.07 3.59 -13.11
CA ASP A 241 -4.04 3.56 -12.02
C ASP A 241 -5.18 2.57 -12.32
N HIS A 242 -5.35 1.58 -11.43
CA HIS A 242 -6.36 0.53 -11.57
C HIS A 242 -7.79 1.07 -11.56
N ASN A 243 -8.06 2.22 -10.90
CA ASN A 243 -9.38 2.85 -10.94
C ASN A 243 -9.74 3.35 -12.34
N LYS A 244 -8.75 3.92 -13.04
CA LYS A 244 -8.92 4.39 -14.42
C LYS A 244 -8.99 3.21 -15.37
N LEU A 245 -7.92 2.41 -15.43
CA LEU A 245 -7.82 1.29 -16.37
C LEU A 245 -8.87 0.21 -16.12
N GLY A 246 -9.19 -0.08 -14.86
CA GLY A 246 -10.18 -1.08 -14.50
C GLY A 246 -11.59 -0.72 -14.99
N ARG A 247 -11.93 0.57 -14.98
CA ARG A 247 -13.22 1.06 -15.53
C ARG A 247 -13.20 1.11 -17.06
N GLU A 248 -12.13 1.66 -17.67
CA GLU A 248 -11.96 1.74 -19.13
C GLU A 248 -11.97 0.35 -19.79
N LEU A 249 -11.36 -0.65 -19.15
CA LEU A 249 -11.30 -2.03 -19.63
C LEU A 249 -12.46 -2.90 -19.13
N GLU A 250 -13.42 -2.31 -18.43
CA GLU A 250 -14.62 -2.99 -17.90
C GLU A 250 -14.32 -4.17 -16.97
N TYR A 251 -13.33 -4.02 -16.07
CA TYR A 251 -13.06 -5.00 -15.03
C TYR A 251 -14.00 -4.82 -13.83
N PHE A 252 -14.29 -3.58 -13.43
CA PHE A 252 -15.18 -3.28 -12.32
C PHE A 252 -15.81 -1.89 -12.45
N THR A 253 -16.83 -1.65 -11.65
CA THR A 253 -17.46 -0.35 -11.48
C THR A 253 -17.91 -0.14 -10.03
N THR A 254 -18.27 1.08 -9.69
CA THR A 254 -18.91 1.45 -8.42
C THR A 254 -20.28 2.04 -8.71
N VAL A 255 -21.27 1.73 -7.89
CA VAL A 255 -22.64 2.17 -8.09
C VAL A 255 -23.17 2.76 -6.77
N ASP A 256 -23.60 4.01 -6.79
CA ASP A 256 -23.97 4.76 -5.57
C ASP A 256 -25.05 4.06 -4.73
N VAL A 257 -26.05 3.48 -5.38
CA VAL A 257 -27.13 2.75 -4.68
C VAL A 257 -26.70 1.43 -4.04
N ILE A 258 -25.51 0.90 -4.42
CA ILE A 258 -24.90 -0.26 -3.76
C ILE A 258 -24.08 0.20 -2.56
N GLY A 259 -23.38 1.33 -2.70
CA GLY A 259 -22.61 1.98 -1.64
C GLY A 259 -21.12 2.00 -1.87
N GLN A 260 -20.46 2.87 -1.12
CA GLN A 260 -19.00 3.02 -1.19
C GLN A 260 -18.29 1.79 -0.62
N GLY A 261 -17.13 1.44 -1.20
CA GLY A 261 -16.34 0.27 -0.77
C GLY A 261 -16.95 -1.08 -1.15
N LEU A 262 -17.99 -1.09 -1.99
CA LEU A 262 -18.66 -2.28 -2.51
C LEU A 262 -18.58 -2.30 -4.05
N PRO A 263 -17.40 -2.55 -4.63
CA PRO A 263 -17.22 -2.57 -6.08
C PRO A 263 -17.97 -3.74 -6.71
N VAL A 264 -18.51 -3.50 -7.91
CA VAL A 264 -19.13 -4.53 -8.73
C VAL A 264 -18.09 -5.01 -9.74
N LEU A 265 -17.67 -6.27 -9.62
CA LEU A 265 -16.85 -6.90 -10.66
C LEU A 265 -17.71 -7.16 -11.89
N LEU A 266 -17.34 -6.55 -13.01
CA LEU A 266 -17.98 -6.78 -14.30
C LEU A 266 -17.51 -8.14 -14.88
N PRO A 267 -18.13 -8.66 -15.96
CA PRO A 267 -17.82 -9.99 -16.47
C PRO A 267 -16.33 -10.27 -16.71
N LYS A 268 -15.58 -9.29 -17.20
CA LYS A 268 -14.12 -9.42 -17.41
C LYS A 268 -13.37 -9.55 -16.08
N GLY A 269 -13.65 -8.68 -15.10
CA GLY A 269 -13.02 -8.74 -13.79
C GLY A 269 -13.40 -9.98 -12.99
N ALA A 270 -14.68 -10.33 -13.00
CA ALA A 270 -15.17 -11.55 -12.37
C ALA A 270 -14.49 -12.81 -12.93
N ARG A 271 -14.23 -12.82 -14.26
CA ARG A 271 -13.51 -13.94 -14.89
C ARG A 271 -12.06 -14.02 -14.42
N VAL A 272 -11.35 -12.90 -14.31
CA VAL A 272 -9.95 -12.89 -13.83
C VAL A 272 -9.89 -13.38 -12.38
N VAL A 273 -10.76 -12.88 -11.52
CA VAL A 273 -10.85 -13.33 -10.12
C VAL A 273 -11.14 -14.82 -10.05
N GLN A 274 -12.10 -15.33 -10.84
CA GLN A 274 -12.44 -16.76 -10.88
C GLN A 274 -11.24 -17.63 -11.33
N LEU A 275 -10.44 -17.17 -12.30
CA LEU A 275 -9.25 -17.89 -12.75
C LEU A 275 -8.20 -17.98 -11.65
N MET A 276 -7.97 -16.88 -10.92
CA MET A 276 -7.06 -16.87 -9.78
C MET A 276 -7.55 -17.79 -8.66
N GLN A 277 -8.83 -17.71 -8.29
CA GLN A 277 -9.43 -18.55 -7.25
C GLN A 277 -9.26 -20.05 -7.55
N ARG A 278 -9.66 -20.49 -8.73
CA ARG A 278 -9.53 -21.91 -9.15
C ARG A 278 -8.09 -22.38 -9.10
N TRP A 279 -7.18 -21.58 -9.64
CA TRP A 279 -5.77 -21.92 -9.65
C TRP A 279 -5.17 -22.02 -8.23
N VAL A 280 -5.51 -21.09 -7.35
CA VAL A 280 -5.01 -21.10 -5.95
C VAL A 280 -5.61 -22.29 -5.19
N GLU A 281 -6.91 -22.56 -5.34
CA GLU A 281 -7.56 -23.72 -4.71
C GLU A 281 -6.94 -25.05 -5.16
N ASP A 282 -6.70 -25.23 -6.47
CA ASP A 282 -6.03 -26.41 -7.01
C ASP A 282 -4.59 -26.54 -6.49
N THR A 283 -3.87 -25.42 -6.39
CA THR A 283 -2.49 -25.37 -5.88
C THR A 283 -2.43 -25.73 -4.39
N GLU A 284 -3.36 -25.23 -3.60
CA GLU A 284 -3.50 -25.56 -2.17
C GLU A 284 -3.84 -27.04 -1.99
N GLN A 285 -4.80 -27.57 -2.75
CA GLN A 285 -5.19 -28.96 -2.71
C GLN A 285 -4.00 -29.90 -3.03
N GLN A 286 -3.21 -29.57 -4.06
CA GLN A 286 -2.00 -30.31 -4.43
C GLN A 286 -0.94 -30.32 -3.32
N ARG A 287 -0.94 -29.30 -2.45
CA ARG A 287 -0.04 -29.16 -1.29
C ARG A 287 -0.66 -29.71 0.02
N GLY A 288 -1.77 -30.45 -0.08
CA GLY A 288 -2.41 -31.15 1.03
C GLY A 288 -3.30 -30.28 1.91
N TYR A 289 -3.76 -29.12 1.42
CA TYR A 289 -4.77 -28.33 2.12
C TYR A 289 -6.16 -28.94 1.97
N LEU A 290 -6.92 -28.90 3.04
CA LEU A 290 -8.31 -29.36 3.11
C LEU A 290 -9.22 -28.15 2.96
N LEU A 291 -10.02 -28.14 1.89
CA LEU A 291 -10.95 -27.05 1.62
C LEU A 291 -12.08 -27.04 2.65
N THR A 292 -12.37 -25.88 3.21
CA THR A 292 -13.54 -25.62 4.05
C THR A 292 -14.48 -24.61 3.38
N LYS A 293 -15.74 -24.63 3.80
CA LYS A 293 -16.74 -23.63 3.43
C LYS A 293 -17.55 -23.28 4.69
N THR A 294 -17.30 -22.10 5.23
CA THR A 294 -17.87 -21.68 6.50
C THR A 294 -18.88 -20.53 6.30
N PRO A 295 -19.82 -20.30 7.25
CA PRO A 295 -20.82 -19.24 7.13
C PRO A 295 -20.22 -17.84 7.05
N LEU A 296 -20.94 -16.90 6.43
CA LEU A 296 -20.51 -15.50 6.29
C LEU A 296 -20.79 -14.67 7.55
N MET A 297 -21.56 -15.17 8.49
CA MET A 297 -21.91 -14.51 9.74
C MET A 297 -21.98 -15.52 10.88
N ALA A 298 -21.81 -15.02 12.10
CA ALA A 298 -22.00 -15.79 13.33
C ALA A 298 -22.59 -14.91 14.43
N LYS A 299 -23.03 -15.56 15.49
CA LYS A 299 -23.44 -14.89 16.73
C LYS A 299 -22.24 -14.20 17.39
N ARG A 300 -22.51 -13.12 18.13
CA ARG A 300 -21.47 -12.34 18.86
C ARG A 300 -20.63 -13.21 19.79
N GLU A 301 -21.20 -14.32 20.33
CA GLU A 301 -20.48 -15.21 21.25
C GLU A 301 -19.22 -15.79 20.62
N LEU A 302 -19.25 -16.12 19.31
CA LEU A 302 -18.06 -16.59 18.60
C LEU A 302 -16.96 -15.52 18.57
N TYR A 303 -17.36 -14.28 18.36
CA TYR A 303 -16.42 -13.15 18.28
C TYR A 303 -15.95 -12.68 19.67
N LYS A 304 -16.76 -12.91 20.73
CA LYS A 304 -16.31 -12.74 22.12
C LYS A 304 -15.21 -13.75 22.47
N ILE A 305 -15.39 -15.03 22.14
CA ILE A 305 -14.36 -16.07 22.35
C ILE A 305 -13.07 -15.71 21.66
N SER A 306 -13.11 -15.20 20.43
CA SER A 306 -11.92 -14.84 19.67
C SER A 306 -11.35 -13.46 20.00
N GLY A 307 -11.96 -12.68 20.90
CA GLY A 307 -11.53 -11.33 21.27
C GLY A 307 -11.87 -10.24 20.23
N HIS A 308 -12.41 -10.60 19.07
CA HIS A 308 -12.75 -9.60 18.03
C HIS A 308 -13.86 -8.65 18.46
N TRP A 309 -14.78 -9.09 19.30
CA TRP A 309 -15.86 -8.24 19.79
C TRP A 309 -15.36 -7.10 20.66
N ASP A 310 -14.27 -7.32 21.41
CA ASP A 310 -13.71 -6.34 22.35
C ASP A 310 -12.66 -5.42 21.68
N HIS A 311 -11.94 -5.94 20.66
CA HIS A 311 -10.81 -5.23 20.07
C HIS A 311 -11.04 -4.72 18.63
N TYR A 312 -12.16 -5.14 17.96
CA TYR A 312 -12.39 -4.84 16.56
C TYR A 312 -13.85 -4.53 16.21
N LEU A 313 -14.70 -4.21 17.20
CA LEU A 313 -16.14 -4.02 17.00
C LEU A 313 -16.46 -2.93 15.96
N ASP A 314 -15.75 -1.80 15.99
CA ASP A 314 -15.95 -0.68 15.06
C ASP A 314 -15.67 -1.07 13.59
N GLY A 315 -14.78 -2.04 13.37
CA GLY A 315 -14.49 -2.61 12.06
C GLY A 315 -15.46 -3.71 11.59
N MET A 316 -16.53 -4.02 12.35
CA MET A 316 -17.46 -5.09 12.02
C MET A 316 -18.83 -4.55 11.59
N PHE A 317 -19.47 -5.26 10.64
CA PHE A 317 -20.89 -5.06 10.34
C PHE A 317 -21.73 -5.90 11.29
N VAL A 318 -22.46 -5.24 12.20
CA VAL A 318 -23.27 -5.87 13.24
C VAL A 318 -24.75 -5.86 12.84
N LEU A 319 -25.43 -6.99 13.07
CA LEU A 319 -26.84 -7.20 12.83
C LEU A 319 -27.56 -7.37 14.17
N GLY A 320 -28.16 -6.30 14.65
CA GLY A 320 -28.79 -6.19 15.97
C GLY A 320 -28.12 -5.10 16.81
N ASP A 321 -28.47 -5.06 18.09
CA ASP A 321 -27.87 -4.13 19.05
C ASP A 321 -26.63 -4.79 19.72
N PRO A 322 -25.41 -4.29 19.48
CA PRO A 322 -24.20 -4.85 20.08
C PRO A 322 -24.15 -4.72 21.60
N HIS A 323 -24.91 -3.79 22.19
CA HIS A 323 -24.90 -3.49 23.62
C HIS A 323 -26.08 -4.16 24.38
N ASP A 324 -27.10 -4.67 23.68
CA ASP A 324 -28.21 -5.40 24.30
C ASP A 324 -27.88 -6.91 24.40
N GLU A 325 -27.36 -7.33 25.54
CA GLU A 325 -27.01 -8.74 25.78
C GLU A 325 -28.20 -9.66 25.93
N THR A 326 -29.42 -9.12 26.08
CA THR A 326 -30.65 -9.91 26.23
C THR A 326 -31.20 -10.42 24.90
N LYS A 327 -30.72 -9.83 23.78
CA LYS A 327 -31.16 -10.19 22.43
C LYS A 327 -30.07 -10.88 21.63
N GLU A 328 -30.49 -11.73 20.72
CA GLU A 328 -29.58 -12.36 19.77
C GLU A 328 -28.98 -11.29 18.83
N CYS A 329 -27.66 -11.31 18.67
CA CYS A 329 -26.92 -10.39 17.85
C CYS A 329 -25.93 -11.17 16.98
N PHE A 330 -25.88 -10.86 15.69
CA PHE A 330 -24.98 -11.45 14.73
C PHE A 330 -24.00 -10.39 14.21
N ALA A 331 -22.90 -10.82 13.61
CA ALA A 331 -22.05 -9.96 12.81
C ALA A 331 -21.57 -10.69 11.54
N LEU A 332 -21.36 -9.92 10.48
CA LEU A 332 -20.65 -10.42 9.30
C LEU A 332 -19.17 -10.63 9.67
N ARG A 333 -18.59 -11.71 9.15
CA ARG A 333 -17.22 -12.11 9.52
C ARG A 333 -16.16 -11.17 8.94
N PRO A 334 -15.30 -10.57 9.77
CA PRO A 334 -14.13 -9.82 9.30
C PRO A 334 -12.93 -10.71 8.96
N MET A 335 -12.96 -11.98 9.38
CA MET A 335 -11.94 -13.02 9.19
C MET A 335 -12.51 -14.43 9.34
N THR A 336 -11.78 -15.44 8.92
CA THR A 336 -12.23 -16.83 8.87
C THR A 336 -11.80 -17.67 10.08
N CYS A 337 -10.76 -17.22 10.83
CA CYS A 337 -10.13 -17.99 11.90
C CYS A 337 -11.11 -18.61 12.92
N PRO A 338 -12.07 -17.88 13.53
CA PRO A 338 -12.96 -18.48 14.52
C PRO A 338 -13.79 -19.65 13.99
N PHE A 339 -14.14 -19.59 12.71
CA PHE A 339 -14.93 -20.65 12.05
C PHE A 339 -14.11 -21.91 11.79
N GLN A 340 -12.87 -21.77 11.33
CA GLN A 340 -12.02 -22.93 11.09
C GLN A 340 -11.55 -23.58 12.39
N TYR A 341 -11.45 -22.83 13.50
CA TYR A 341 -11.24 -23.43 14.81
C TYR A 341 -12.41 -24.31 15.25
N GLN A 342 -13.66 -23.96 14.93
CA GLN A 342 -14.81 -24.82 15.15
C GLN A 342 -14.77 -26.07 14.28
N VAL A 343 -14.21 -26.01 13.07
CA VAL A 343 -13.97 -27.21 12.22
C VAL A 343 -12.97 -28.15 12.90
N PHE A 344 -11.91 -27.63 13.51
CA PHE A 344 -10.98 -28.45 14.28
C PHE A 344 -11.65 -29.10 15.50
N LEU A 345 -12.46 -28.34 16.25
CA LEU A 345 -13.15 -28.75 17.47
C LEU A 345 -14.31 -29.72 17.23
N ASN A 346 -14.72 -29.96 15.98
CA ASN A 346 -15.83 -30.84 15.62
C ASN A 346 -15.70 -32.29 16.18
N ARG A 347 -14.46 -32.74 16.43
CA ARG A 347 -14.17 -34.03 17.07
C ARG A 347 -12.84 -33.98 17.83
N ALA A 348 -12.64 -34.93 18.73
CA ALA A 348 -11.33 -35.11 19.37
C ALA A 348 -10.24 -35.38 18.34
N ARG A 349 -9.05 -34.78 18.53
CA ARG A 349 -7.89 -34.87 17.66
C ARG A 349 -6.74 -35.57 18.37
N SER A 350 -5.90 -36.22 17.60
CA SER A 350 -4.64 -36.79 18.07
C SER A 350 -3.45 -36.20 17.32
N TYR A 351 -2.25 -36.41 17.83
CA TYR A 351 -1.01 -35.97 17.15
C TYR A 351 -0.87 -36.49 15.71
N ARG A 352 -1.59 -37.57 15.36
CA ARG A 352 -1.59 -38.13 13.99
C ARG A 352 -2.44 -37.34 13.01
N ASP A 353 -3.39 -36.54 13.52
CA ASP A 353 -4.22 -35.66 12.71
C ASP A 353 -3.47 -34.36 12.32
N LEU A 354 -2.27 -34.13 12.86
CA LEU A 354 -1.50 -32.90 12.69
C LEU A 354 -0.22 -33.12 11.85
N PRO A 355 0.16 -32.17 10.97
CA PRO A 355 -0.46 -30.86 10.77
C PRO A 355 -1.79 -30.97 10.02
N MET A 356 -2.80 -30.20 10.45
CA MET A 356 -4.06 -30.04 9.73
C MET A 356 -4.03 -28.71 8.98
N ARG A 357 -3.92 -28.77 7.67
CA ARG A 357 -3.88 -27.59 6.79
C ARG A 357 -5.28 -27.32 6.26
N LEU A 358 -5.95 -26.29 6.79
CA LEU A 358 -7.26 -25.85 6.33
C LEU A 358 -7.10 -24.67 5.37
N GLY A 359 -7.87 -24.67 4.27
CA GLY A 359 -7.91 -23.57 3.30
C GLY A 359 -9.35 -23.18 3.00
N GLU A 360 -9.58 -21.89 2.69
CA GLU A 360 -10.88 -21.37 2.26
C GLU A 360 -10.72 -20.18 1.35
N THR A 361 -11.40 -20.19 0.20
CA THR A 361 -11.70 -18.96 -0.54
C THR A 361 -12.83 -18.26 0.17
N SER A 362 -12.48 -17.25 0.98
CA SER A 362 -13.30 -16.69 2.02
C SER A 362 -13.77 -15.28 1.66
N THR A 363 -15.07 -15.04 1.70
CA THR A 363 -15.62 -13.67 1.60
C THR A 363 -15.68 -13.06 2.99
N LEU A 364 -15.08 -11.87 3.14
CA LEU A 364 -14.96 -11.13 4.39
C LEU A 364 -15.57 -9.73 4.26
N PHE A 365 -15.92 -9.15 5.41
CA PHE A 365 -16.57 -7.85 5.49
C PHE A 365 -15.89 -7.01 6.56
N ARG A 366 -15.47 -5.79 6.19
CA ARG A 366 -14.88 -4.83 7.13
C ARG A 366 -15.54 -3.48 6.97
N ASN A 367 -15.96 -2.88 8.06
CA ASN A 367 -16.57 -1.56 8.07
C ASN A 367 -15.48 -0.47 7.99
N GLU A 368 -14.85 -0.40 6.83
CA GLU A 368 -13.79 0.58 6.57
C GLU A 368 -14.35 2.01 6.51
N ASP A 369 -13.60 2.97 7.05
CA ASP A 369 -13.95 4.37 6.99
C ASP A 369 -13.89 4.93 5.56
N SER A 370 -14.69 5.95 5.27
CA SER A 370 -14.80 6.53 3.92
C SER A 370 -13.47 7.06 3.37
N GLY A 371 -12.61 7.58 4.25
CA GLY A 371 -11.29 8.12 3.88
C GLY A 371 -10.22 7.06 3.58
N GLU A 372 -10.45 5.82 3.98
CA GLU A 372 -9.50 4.72 3.81
C GLU A 372 -9.76 3.87 2.56
N MET A 373 -10.98 3.93 2.03
CA MET A 373 -11.38 3.13 0.87
C MET A 373 -10.68 3.59 -0.41
N HIS A 374 -10.13 2.64 -1.17
CA HIS A 374 -9.41 2.93 -2.40
C HIS A 374 -9.61 1.85 -3.46
N GLY A 375 -10.47 2.13 -4.45
CA GLY A 375 -10.73 1.27 -5.60
C GLY A 375 -11.04 -0.18 -5.23
N LEU A 376 -10.21 -1.11 -5.72
CA LEU A 376 -10.21 -2.53 -5.34
C LEU A 376 -9.19 -2.86 -4.24
N ILE A 377 -8.31 -1.92 -3.88
CA ILE A 377 -7.22 -2.16 -2.91
C ILE A 377 -7.76 -2.24 -1.49
N ARG A 378 -8.68 -1.33 -1.10
CA ARG A 378 -9.31 -1.31 0.22
C ARG A 378 -10.81 -1.13 0.10
N VAL A 379 -11.53 -2.18 0.44
CA VAL A 379 -12.97 -2.33 0.19
C VAL A 379 -13.67 -2.90 1.43
N ARG A 380 -14.99 -2.74 1.51
CA ARG A 380 -15.82 -3.24 2.63
C ARG A 380 -16.19 -4.71 2.51
N GLN A 381 -16.22 -5.25 1.29
CA GLN A 381 -16.41 -6.67 1.02
C GLN A 381 -15.32 -7.14 0.06
N PHE A 382 -14.64 -8.22 0.41
CA PHE A 382 -13.57 -8.79 -0.41
C PHE A 382 -13.49 -10.30 -0.25
N THR A 383 -12.80 -10.94 -1.19
CA THR A 383 -12.56 -12.39 -1.18
C THR A 383 -11.06 -12.65 -1.03
N ILE A 384 -10.71 -13.56 -0.12
CA ILE A 384 -9.30 -13.82 0.24
C ILE A 384 -8.99 -15.32 0.20
N SER A 385 -7.78 -15.69 -0.20
CA SER A 385 -7.23 -17.04 -0.06
C SER A 385 -6.66 -17.20 1.34
N GLU A 386 -7.50 -17.57 2.29
CA GLU A 386 -7.14 -17.68 3.71
C GLU A 386 -7.11 -19.13 4.18
N GLY A 387 -6.31 -19.41 5.17
CA GLY A 387 -6.29 -20.72 5.80
C GLY A 387 -5.49 -20.75 7.09
N HIS A 388 -5.68 -21.84 7.85
CA HIS A 388 -5.07 -22.03 9.14
C HIS A 388 -4.43 -23.42 9.19
N ILE A 389 -3.16 -23.49 9.53
CA ILE A 389 -2.49 -24.74 9.82
C ILE A 389 -2.49 -24.95 11.32
N ILE A 390 -3.16 -25.99 11.78
CA ILE A 390 -3.17 -26.41 13.18
C ILE A 390 -2.15 -27.53 13.32
N LEU A 391 -1.16 -27.35 14.21
CA LEU A 391 0.06 -28.14 14.20
C LEU A 391 0.63 -28.35 15.60
N ARG A 392 1.56 -29.29 15.70
CA ARG A 392 2.37 -29.49 16.92
C ARG A 392 3.53 -28.50 16.94
N PRO A 393 4.06 -28.15 18.12
CA PRO A 393 5.21 -27.23 18.24
C PRO A 393 6.42 -27.65 17.40
N ASP A 394 6.71 -28.95 17.32
CA ASP A 394 7.83 -29.51 16.56
C ASP A 394 7.69 -29.38 15.02
N GLN A 395 6.51 -29.04 14.52
CA GLN A 395 6.21 -28.87 13.10
C GLN A 395 6.24 -27.38 12.66
N LEU A 396 6.41 -26.46 13.60
CA LEU A 396 6.17 -25.02 13.37
C LEU A 396 7.07 -24.42 12.28
N GLU A 397 8.37 -24.65 12.35
CA GLU A 397 9.34 -24.09 11.38
C GLU A 397 9.12 -24.67 9.97
N GLU A 398 8.89 -25.97 9.87
CA GLU A 398 8.65 -26.63 8.57
C GLU A 398 7.35 -26.14 7.93
N GLU A 399 6.27 -26.06 8.68
CA GLU A 399 4.99 -25.60 8.15
C GLU A 399 5.00 -24.09 7.82
N PHE A 400 5.73 -23.27 8.61
CA PHE A 400 5.94 -21.86 8.28
C PHE A 400 6.69 -21.71 6.95
N ARG A 401 7.74 -22.52 6.72
CA ARG A 401 8.47 -22.57 5.46
C ARG A 401 7.55 -22.94 4.30
N HIS A 402 6.70 -23.96 4.46
CA HIS A 402 5.73 -24.36 3.42
C HIS A 402 4.74 -23.24 3.09
N CYS A 403 4.26 -22.49 4.09
CA CYS A 403 3.39 -21.32 3.88
C CYS A 403 4.11 -20.23 3.07
N LEU A 404 5.36 -19.94 3.42
CA LEU A 404 6.16 -18.93 2.73
C LEU A 404 6.47 -19.34 1.27
N GLU A 405 6.80 -20.60 1.03
CA GLU A 405 7.02 -21.14 -0.31
C GLU A 405 5.75 -21.07 -1.17
N LEU A 406 4.59 -21.38 -0.59
CA LEU A 406 3.30 -21.26 -1.27
C LEU A 406 3.01 -19.79 -1.65
N ALA A 407 3.18 -18.85 -0.72
CA ALA A 407 2.98 -17.43 -0.96
C ALA A 407 3.93 -16.90 -2.04
N LYS A 408 5.22 -17.22 -1.96
CA LYS A 408 6.21 -16.85 -2.98
C LYS A 408 5.84 -17.41 -4.35
N TYR A 409 5.47 -18.69 -4.43
CA TYR A 409 5.03 -19.32 -5.68
C TYR A 409 3.82 -18.61 -6.29
N CYS A 410 2.83 -18.27 -5.46
CA CYS A 410 1.64 -17.56 -5.94
C CYS A 410 2.00 -16.16 -6.48
N LEU A 411 2.78 -15.38 -5.72
CA LEU A 411 3.19 -14.04 -6.12
C LEU A 411 4.13 -14.05 -7.35
N GLU A 412 5.03 -15.02 -7.45
CA GLU A 412 5.92 -15.18 -8.60
C GLU A 412 5.13 -15.53 -9.86
N THR A 413 4.17 -16.46 -9.77
CA THR A 413 3.34 -16.89 -10.91
C THR A 413 2.55 -15.72 -11.51
N VAL A 414 2.03 -14.81 -10.69
CA VAL A 414 1.33 -13.62 -11.16
C VAL A 414 2.25 -12.43 -11.47
N GLY A 415 3.56 -12.54 -11.17
CA GLY A 415 4.58 -11.52 -11.46
C GLY A 415 4.69 -10.40 -10.45
N LEU A 416 4.20 -10.55 -9.23
CA LEU A 416 4.26 -9.52 -8.20
C LEU A 416 5.44 -9.67 -7.23
N LEU A 417 6.05 -10.87 -7.12
CA LEU A 417 7.07 -11.16 -6.11
C LEU A 417 8.32 -10.24 -6.20
N GLU A 418 8.71 -9.85 -7.40
CA GLU A 418 9.90 -9.01 -7.63
C GLU A 418 9.81 -7.61 -7.04
N ASP A 419 8.57 -7.09 -6.84
CA ASP A 419 8.29 -5.79 -6.25
C ASP A 419 7.88 -5.89 -4.77
N CYS A 420 8.09 -7.08 -4.16
CA CYS A 420 7.73 -7.31 -2.77
C CYS A 420 8.92 -7.18 -1.83
N THR A 421 8.64 -6.66 -0.64
CA THR A 421 9.53 -6.64 0.53
C THR A 421 8.91 -7.44 1.67
N PHE A 422 9.72 -7.82 2.66
CA PHE A 422 9.26 -8.57 3.82
C PHE A 422 9.35 -7.70 5.07
N ARG A 423 8.28 -7.71 5.88
CA ARG A 423 8.22 -6.96 7.14
C ARG A 423 7.85 -7.91 8.28
N PHE A 424 8.70 -7.95 9.29
CA PHE A 424 8.39 -8.61 10.55
C PHE A 424 7.66 -7.63 11.46
N SER A 425 6.34 -7.77 11.53
CA SER A 425 5.46 -6.92 12.31
C SER A 425 5.37 -7.43 13.75
N GLN A 426 5.81 -6.59 14.68
CA GLN A 426 5.96 -6.87 16.11
C GLN A 426 4.97 -6.03 16.92
N TRP A 427 4.72 -6.46 18.15
CA TRP A 427 3.94 -5.68 19.11
C TRP A 427 4.74 -4.49 19.66
N ASP A 428 4.05 -3.52 20.24
CA ASP A 428 4.68 -2.45 21.02
C ASP A 428 4.43 -2.68 22.52
N PRO A 429 5.47 -2.92 23.34
CA PRO A 429 5.35 -3.06 24.78
C PRO A 429 4.75 -1.83 25.50
N ASN A 430 4.78 -0.67 24.83
CA ASN A 430 4.20 0.58 25.38
C ASN A 430 2.71 0.75 25.03
N ASN A 431 2.15 -0.09 24.14
CA ASN A 431 0.76 -0.05 23.71
C ASN A 431 0.03 -1.37 24.02
N THR A 432 0.11 -1.82 25.26
CA THR A 432 -0.40 -3.14 25.67
C THR A 432 -1.91 -3.30 25.57
N GLU A 433 -2.68 -2.21 25.56
CA GLU A 433 -4.14 -2.26 25.44
C GLU A 433 -4.63 -2.80 24.08
N LYS A 434 -3.79 -2.69 23.06
CA LYS A 434 -4.09 -3.21 21.71
C LYS A 434 -3.98 -4.74 21.62
N TYR A 435 -3.26 -5.37 22.54
CA TYR A 435 -2.83 -6.76 22.40
C TYR A 435 -3.37 -7.65 23.53
N ILE A 436 -3.71 -8.91 23.19
CA ILE A 436 -4.07 -9.95 24.18
C ILE A 436 -2.81 -10.73 24.60
N GLY A 437 -2.92 -11.44 25.75
CA GLY A 437 -1.80 -12.22 26.29
C GLY A 437 -0.87 -11.42 27.20
N THR A 438 0.26 -12.02 27.57
CA THR A 438 1.26 -11.43 28.46
C THR A 438 2.54 -11.05 27.69
N PRO A 439 3.35 -10.11 28.22
CA PRO A 439 4.64 -9.77 27.61
C PRO A 439 5.54 -10.99 27.33
N GLU A 440 5.56 -11.96 28.25
CA GLU A 440 6.37 -13.17 28.12
C GLU A 440 5.91 -14.04 26.94
N GLN A 441 4.59 -14.15 26.70
CA GLN A 441 4.03 -14.87 25.56
C GLN A 441 4.39 -14.17 24.24
N TRP A 442 4.39 -12.83 24.23
CA TRP A 442 4.80 -12.05 23.06
C TRP A 442 6.30 -12.19 22.75
N ASP A 443 7.16 -12.11 23.79
CA ASP A 443 8.60 -12.29 23.64
C ASP A 443 8.94 -13.69 23.11
N GLU A 444 8.25 -14.73 23.62
CA GLU A 444 8.39 -16.10 23.14
C GLU A 444 7.97 -16.22 21.67
N ALA A 445 6.77 -15.75 21.30
CA ALA A 445 6.25 -15.86 19.93
C ALA A 445 7.10 -15.09 18.92
N GLN A 446 7.52 -13.87 19.25
CA GLN A 446 8.41 -13.07 18.41
C GLN A 446 9.81 -13.68 18.30
N GLY A 447 10.34 -14.21 19.42
CA GLY A 447 11.62 -14.90 19.45
C GLY A 447 11.63 -16.17 18.57
N ILE A 448 10.53 -16.93 18.57
CA ILE A 448 10.35 -18.09 17.69
C ILE A 448 10.30 -17.64 16.22
N MET A 449 9.46 -16.67 15.88
CA MET A 449 9.34 -16.17 14.51
C MET A 449 10.66 -15.60 13.99
N GLY A 450 11.36 -14.78 14.79
CA GLY A 450 12.66 -14.24 14.41
C GLY A 450 13.67 -15.33 14.07
N LYS A 451 13.79 -16.38 14.90
CA LYS A 451 14.66 -17.54 14.62
C LYS A 451 14.28 -18.25 13.32
N ILE A 452 12.99 -18.46 13.06
CA ILE A 452 12.51 -19.08 11.83
C ILE A 452 12.91 -18.23 10.61
N LEU A 453 12.68 -16.92 10.66
CA LEU A 453 13.03 -16.01 9.56
C LEU A 453 14.55 -15.97 9.29
N ASP A 454 15.35 -15.95 10.34
CA ASP A 454 16.82 -15.99 10.24
C ASP A 454 17.31 -17.32 9.66
N HIS A 455 16.79 -18.47 10.11
CA HIS A 455 17.11 -19.79 9.56
C HIS A 455 16.72 -19.93 8.08
N LEU A 456 15.60 -19.30 7.67
CA LEU A 456 15.15 -19.28 6.28
C LEU A 456 15.91 -18.23 5.43
N GLY A 457 16.80 -17.44 6.02
CA GLY A 457 17.58 -16.42 5.33
C GLY A 457 16.75 -15.28 4.74
N ILE A 458 15.60 -14.96 5.35
CA ILE A 458 14.71 -13.90 4.89
C ILE A 458 15.27 -12.56 5.32
N LYS A 459 15.48 -11.67 4.35
CA LYS A 459 15.77 -10.25 4.64
C LYS A 459 14.47 -9.53 4.90
N TYR A 460 14.31 -8.96 6.07
CA TYR A 460 13.10 -8.25 6.50
C TYR A 460 13.42 -6.92 7.17
N THR A 461 12.45 -6.03 7.18
CA THR A 461 12.40 -4.85 8.04
C THR A 461 11.52 -5.14 9.26
N ILE A 462 11.72 -4.42 10.37
CA ILE A 462 10.88 -4.55 11.57
C ILE A 462 9.84 -3.43 11.57
N GLY A 463 8.57 -3.79 11.79
CA GLY A 463 7.46 -2.88 12.02
C GLY A 463 6.97 -3.00 13.46
N ILE A 464 7.21 -2.00 14.29
CA ILE A 464 6.72 -1.96 15.69
C ILE A 464 5.28 -1.46 15.71
N ASP A 465 4.45 -2.02 16.59
CA ASP A 465 3.00 -1.77 16.72
C ASP A 465 2.18 -2.18 15.49
N GLU A 466 2.74 -3.03 14.62
CA GLU A 466 2.09 -3.53 13.41
C GLU A 466 1.60 -4.99 13.52
N ALA A 467 1.88 -5.68 14.63
CA ALA A 467 1.40 -7.04 14.86
C ALA A 467 -0.13 -7.13 14.90
N ALA A 468 -0.68 -8.33 14.65
CA ALA A 468 -2.07 -8.62 14.98
C ALA A 468 -2.25 -8.60 16.49
N PHE A 469 -3.45 -8.32 16.98
CA PHE A 469 -3.69 -8.26 18.44
C PHE A 469 -3.44 -9.59 19.18
N TYR A 470 -3.33 -10.70 18.45
CA TYR A 470 -3.15 -12.06 18.95
C TYR A 470 -1.81 -12.73 18.57
N GLY A 471 -0.92 -12.06 17.86
CA GLY A 471 0.37 -12.66 17.50
C GLY A 471 1.19 -11.87 16.47
N PRO A 472 2.51 -12.15 16.44
CA PRO A 472 3.42 -11.55 15.46
C PRO A 472 3.13 -12.07 14.05
N LYS A 473 3.55 -11.30 13.03
CA LYS A 473 3.31 -11.67 11.63
C LYS A 473 4.46 -11.30 10.72
N LEU A 474 4.66 -12.12 9.69
CA LEU A 474 5.42 -11.78 8.51
C LEU A 474 4.47 -11.24 7.46
N ASP A 475 4.61 -9.96 7.13
CA ASP A 475 3.89 -9.30 6.05
C ASP A 475 4.75 -9.25 4.79
N ILE A 476 4.20 -9.72 3.66
CA ILE A 476 4.78 -9.52 2.34
C ILE A 476 4.14 -8.25 1.78
N GLN A 477 4.95 -7.19 1.73
CA GLN A 477 4.55 -5.87 1.28
C GLN A 477 4.79 -5.74 -0.22
N TYR A 478 3.83 -5.20 -0.94
CA TYR A 478 3.95 -4.87 -2.36
C TYR A 478 4.03 -3.36 -2.54
N LYS A 479 5.01 -2.90 -3.31
CA LYS A 479 5.15 -1.50 -3.65
C LYS A 479 4.38 -1.19 -4.92
N ASN A 480 3.27 -0.45 -4.79
CA ASN A 480 2.41 -0.11 -5.91
C ASN A 480 3.06 0.92 -6.86
N VAL A 481 2.39 1.24 -7.97
CA VAL A 481 2.92 2.16 -9.00
C VAL A 481 3.14 3.59 -8.48
N PHE A 482 2.49 3.98 -7.41
CA PHE A 482 2.69 5.26 -6.73
C PHE A 482 3.84 5.22 -5.72
N GLY A 483 4.45 4.06 -5.49
CA GLY A 483 5.54 3.87 -4.53
C GLY A 483 5.10 3.53 -3.11
N LYS A 484 3.79 3.47 -2.85
CA LYS A 484 3.24 3.11 -1.54
C LYS A 484 3.31 1.60 -1.32
N GLU A 485 3.69 1.19 -0.12
CA GLU A 485 3.68 -0.20 0.31
C GLU A 485 2.34 -0.59 0.91
N ASP A 486 1.79 -1.71 0.43
CA ASP A 486 0.57 -2.32 0.95
C ASP A 486 0.80 -3.81 1.21
N THR A 487 0.24 -4.34 2.30
CA THR A 487 0.33 -5.77 2.61
C THR A 487 -0.50 -6.60 1.62
N LEU A 488 0.16 -7.51 0.90
CA LEU A 488 -0.51 -8.49 0.02
C LEU A 488 -0.81 -9.79 0.75
N VAL A 489 0.20 -10.36 1.38
CA VAL A 489 0.16 -11.69 2.02
C VAL A 489 0.65 -11.55 3.45
N THR A 490 0.02 -12.28 4.37
CA THR A 490 0.42 -12.34 5.77
C THR A 490 0.54 -13.80 6.20
N ILE A 491 1.59 -14.11 6.97
CA ILE A 491 1.79 -15.39 7.65
C ILE A 491 2.04 -15.08 9.12
N GLN A 492 1.27 -15.70 10.02
CA GLN A 492 1.28 -15.40 11.45
C GLN A 492 1.65 -16.63 12.27
N ILE A 493 2.01 -16.42 13.52
CA ILE A 493 2.10 -17.47 14.54
C ILE A 493 1.12 -17.10 15.65
N ASP A 494 0.17 -17.97 15.91
CA ASP A 494 -0.89 -17.79 16.92
C ASP A 494 -0.85 -18.92 17.92
N GLN A 495 -0.67 -18.57 19.18
CA GLN A 495 -0.76 -19.47 20.34
C GLN A 495 -1.97 -19.13 21.21
N LEU A 496 -2.39 -17.86 21.18
CA LEU A 496 -3.32 -17.28 22.14
C LEU A 496 -4.77 -17.68 21.82
N LEU A 497 -5.16 -17.67 20.55
CA LEU A 497 -6.52 -18.07 20.17
C LEU A 497 -6.76 -19.57 20.36
N ALA A 498 -5.74 -20.41 20.21
CA ALA A 498 -5.82 -21.83 20.57
C ALA A 498 -6.21 -22.02 22.04
N GLU A 499 -5.74 -21.14 22.93
CA GLU A 499 -6.11 -21.14 24.35
C GLU A 499 -7.55 -20.67 24.55
N GLN A 500 -7.95 -19.55 23.97
CA GLN A 500 -9.30 -18.98 24.10
C GLN A 500 -10.40 -19.93 23.60
N PHE A 501 -10.12 -20.71 22.55
CA PHE A 501 -11.02 -21.74 22.01
C PHE A 501 -10.92 -23.09 22.69
N ASP A 502 -10.07 -23.25 23.74
CA ASP A 502 -9.76 -24.52 24.39
C ASP A 502 -9.41 -25.65 23.41
N MET A 503 -8.69 -25.30 22.34
CA MET A 503 -8.24 -26.27 21.32
C MET A 503 -7.17 -27.19 21.91
N SER A 504 -7.24 -28.47 21.63
CA SER A 504 -6.26 -29.46 22.09
C SER A 504 -6.25 -30.69 21.22
N TYR A 505 -5.13 -31.41 21.28
CA TYR A 505 -4.97 -32.76 20.71
C TYR A 505 -4.37 -33.69 21.75
N ILE A 506 -4.52 -35.00 21.56
CA ILE A 506 -3.88 -36.02 22.39
C ILE A 506 -2.53 -36.37 21.77
N ASP A 507 -1.47 -36.21 22.53
CA ASP A 507 -0.11 -36.54 22.13
C ASP A 507 0.16 -38.07 22.12
N GLN A 508 1.38 -38.45 21.79
CA GLN A 508 1.79 -39.87 21.76
C GLN A 508 1.83 -40.52 23.15
N ASN A 509 1.85 -39.75 24.23
CA ASN A 509 1.85 -40.19 25.61
C ASN A 509 0.44 -40.20 26.24
N GLY A 510 -0.60 -39.89 25.45
CA GLY A 510 -1.98 -39.77 25.90
C GLY A 510 -2.28 -38.47 26.66
N GLN A 511 -1.39 -37.49 26.59
CA GLN A 511 -1.55 -36.19 27.24
C GLN A 511 -2.33 -35.22 26.35
N LYS A 512 -3.19 -34.39 26.97
CA LYS A 512 -3.88 -33.29 26.29
C LYS A 512 -2.91 -32.11 26.11
N VAL A 513 -2.60 -31.77 24.87
CA VAL A 513 -1.63 -30.74 24.50
C VAL A 513 -2.31 -29.66 23.64
N ARG A 514 -1.91 -28.40 23.82
CA ARG A 514 -2.40 -27.27 23.02
C ARG A 514 -1.64 -27.19 21.69
N PRO A 515 -2.32 -27.04 20.53
CA PRO A 515 -1.65 -26.86 19.27
C PRO A 515 -1.16 -25.41 19.09
N TYR A 516 -0.19 -25.24 18.19
CA TYR A 516 0.10 -23.96 17.56
C TYR A 516 -0.77 -23.79 16.31
N ILE A 517 -0.95 -22.55 15.86
CA ILE A 517 -1.70 -22.23 14.66
C ILE A 517 -0.86 -21.29 13.80
N ILE A 518 -0.86 -21.52 12.48
CA ILE A 518 -0.33 -20.57 11.49
C ILE A 518 -1.51 -20.06 10.67
N PRO A 519 -2.07 -18.90 11.00
CA PRO A 519 -2.93 -18.15 10.09
C PRO A 519 -2.11 -17.67 8.88
N ARG A 520 -2.60 -17.92 7.66
CA ARG A 520 -1.87 -17.56 6.46
C ARG A 520 -2.80 -17.20 5.29
N THR A 521 -2.27 -16.43 4.35
CA THR A 521 -2.87 -16.26 3.02
C THR A 521 -1.92 -16.78 1.94
N SER A 522 -2.45 -17.26 0.81
CA SER A 522 -1.63 -17.74 -0.33
C SER A 522 -1.34 -16.66 -1.34
N LEU A 523 -2.38 -16.00 -1.84
CA LEU A 523 -2.30 -14.87 -2.79
C LEU A 523 -2.85 -13.58 -2.16
N GLY A 524 -3.45 -13.67 -0.98
CA GLY A 524 -4.11 -12.57 -0.31
C GLY A 524 -5.53 -12.30 -0.85
N CYS A 525 -5.92 -11.03 -0.84
CA CYS A 525 -7.23 -10.57 -1.32
C CYS A 525 -7.24 -10.52 -2.85
N TYR A 526 -8.17 -11.21 -3.49
CA TYR A 526 -8.26 -11.32 -4.95
C TYR A 526 -8.58 -9.98 -5.63
N GLU A 527 -9.44 -9.15 -5.04
CA GLU A 527 -9.77 -7.81 -5.54
C GLU A 527 -8.53 -6.91 -5.52
N ARG A 528 -7.78 -6.91 -4.42
CA ARG A 528 -6.52 -6.16 -4.28
C ARG A 528 -5.46 -6.67 -5.26
N THR A 529 -5.32 -7.97 -5.40
CA THR A 529 -4.40 -8.58 -6.36
C THR A 529 -4.76 -8.20 -7.80
N LEU A 530 -6.06 -8.20 -8.15
CA LEU A 530 -6.52 -7.73 -9.46
C LEU A 530 -6.13 -6.26 -9.70
N ALA A 531 -6.29 -5.37 -8.70
CA ALA A 531 -5.86 -3.99 -8.82
C ALA A 531 -4.38 -3.88 -9.16
N TYR A 532 -3.52 -4.59 -8.42
CA TYR A 532 -2.08 -4.55 -8.67
C TYR A 532 -1.66 -5.19 -9.99
N LEU A 533 -2.37 -6.22 -10.45
CA LEU A 533 -2.14 -6.79 -11.79
C LEU A 533 -2.51 -5.81 -12.90
N ILE A 534 -3.62 -5.07 -12.74
CA ILE A 534 -4.00 -4.01 -13.68
C ILE A 534 -2.91 -2.94 -13.73
N GLU A 535 -2.39 -2.52 -12.59
CA GLU A 535 -1.31 -1.52 -12.49
C GLU A 535 0.02 -2.05 -13.04
N LYS A 536 0.46 -3.23 -12.62
CA LYS A 536 1.72 -3.85 -13.05
C LYS A 536 1.80 -4.02 -14.56
N TYR A 537 0.74 -4.54 -15.15
CA TYR A 537 0.67 -4.85 -16.58
C TYR A 537 0.02 -3.74 -17.41
N ALA A 538 -0.31 -2.59 -16.82
CA ALA A 538 -1.05 -1.51 -17.51
C ALA A 538 -2.32 -2.03 -18.25
N GLY A 539 -3.06 -2.93 -17.61
CA GLY A 539 -4.23 -3.62 -18.12
C GLY A 539 -3.95 -4.80 -19.08
N ALA A 540 -2.70 -4.98 -19.53
CA ALA A 540 -2.31 -6.03 -20.48
C ALA A 540 -1.94 -7.34 -19.74
N LEU A 541 -2.90 -7.94 -19.05
CA LEU A 541 -2.68 -9.14 -18.22
C LEU A 541 -1.99 -10.29 -19.01
N PRO A 542 -1.23 -11.18 -18.32
CA PRO A 542 -0.71 -12.41 -18.91
C PRO A 542 -1.82 -13.22 -19.60
N THR A 543 -1.48 -13.92 -20.67
CA THR A 543 -2.47 -14.63 -21.53
C THR A 543 -3.37 -15.57 -20.72
N TRP A 544 -2.83 -16.31 -19.75
CA TRP A 544 -3.60 -17.24 -18.94
C TRP A 544 -4.65 -16.54 -18.03
N LEU A 545 -4.40 -15.27 -17.62
CA LEU A 545 -5.34 -14.44 -16.85
C LEU A 545 -6.24 -13.56 -17.71
N SER A 546 -5.93 -13.34 -18.99
CA SER A 546 -6.71 -12.45 -19.85
C SER A 546 -8.15 -12.94 -19.99
N PRO A 547 -9.18 -12.09 -19.76
CA PRO A 547 -10.59 -12.50 -19.86
C PRO A 547 -10.96 -12.98 -21.25
N THR A 548 -10.40 -12.35 -22.29
CA THR A 548 -10.38 -12.81 -23.69
C THR A 548 -8.94 -13.06 -24.08
N GLN A 549 -8.63 -14.24 -24.60
CA GLN A 549 -7.28 -14.63 -24.99
C GLN A 549 -7.01 -14.46 -26.48
N VAL A 550 -8.04 -14.69 -27.30
CA VAL A 550 -7.96 -14.63 -28.75
C VAL A 550 -9.16 -13.87 -29.31
N ALA A 551 -8.91 -12.89 -30.17
CA ALA A 551 -9.93 -12.25 -30.99
C ALA A 551 -9.83 -12.77 -32.45
N LEU A 552 -10.93 -13.28 -32.97
CA LEU A 552 -11.03 -13.70 -34.37
C LEU A 552 -11.63 -12.53 -35.18
N LEU A 553 -10.88 -12.09 -36.18
CA LEU A 553 -11.17 -10.89 -36.95
C LEU A 553 -11.38 -11.25 -38.43
N PRO A 554 -12.58 -11.69 -38.85
CA PRO A 554 -12.89 -11.91 -40.26
C PRO A 554 -12.82 -10.60 -41.04
N ILE A 555 -12.15 -10.65 -42.24
CA ILE A 555 -12.08 -9.49 -43.14
C ILE A 555 -13.43 -9.25 -43.83
N ALA A 556 -14.19 -10.32 -44.09
CA ALA A 556 -15.52 -10.29 -44.67
C ALA A 556 -16.38 -11.45 -44.17
N ASP A 557 -17.71 -11.31 -44.31
CA ASP A 557 -18.70 -12.30 -43.83
C ASP A 557 -18.52 -13.70 -44.41
N ARG A 558 -17.99 -13.80 -45.67
CA ARG A 558 -17.69 -15.09 -46.31
C ARG A 558 -16.63 -15.92 -45.60
N HIS A 559 -15.89 -15.34 -44.64
CA HIS A 559 -14.88 -16.05 -43.85
C HIS A 559 -15.46 -16.62 -42.53
N LEU A 560 -16.71 -16.32 -42.20
CA LEU A 560 -17.32 -16.66 -40.89
C LEU A 560 -17.40 -18.17 -40.65
N ASP A 561 -17.61 -18.97 -41.68
CA ASP A 561 -17.65 -20.44 -41.52
C ASP A 561 -16.30 -20.96 -41.03
N TYR A 562 -15.19 -20.56 -41.67
CA TYR A 562 -13.85 -20.93 -41.26
C TYR A 562 -13.48 -20.34 -39.88
N VAL A 563 -13.88 -19.10 -39.60
CA VAL A 563 -13.70 -18.46 -38.27
C VAL A 563 -14.42 -19.27 -37.20
N ASN A 564 -15.63 -19.76 -37.44
CA ASN A 564 -16.37 -20.57 -36.50
C ASN A 564 -15.74 -21.94 -36.25
N GLU A 565 -15.11 -22.54 -37.25
CA GLU A 565 -14.32 -23.76 -37.08
C GLU A 565 -13.11 -23.52 -36.13
N ILE A 566 -12.36 -22.44 -36.37
CA ILE A 566 -11.23 -22.03 -35.50
C ILE A 566 -11.72 -21.73 -34.09
N LYS A 567 -12.82 -20.96 -33.96
CA LYS A 567 -13.43 -20.67 -32.66
C LYS A 567 -13.73 -21.96 -31.87
N LYS A 568 -14.46 -22.87 -32.48
CA LYS A 568 -14.85 -24.14 -31.88
C LYS A 568 -13.63 -24.95 -31.44
N ALA A 569 -12.57 -25.00 -32.27
CA ALA A 569 -11.35 -25.72 -31.95
C ALA A 569 -10.61 -25.11 -30.74
N LEU A 570 -10.59 -23.78 -30.63
CA LEU A 570 -10.00 -23.07 -29.48
C LEU A 570 -10.83 -23.24 -28.21
N GLU A 571 -12.17 -23.09 -28.30
CA GLU A 571 -13.08 -23.28 -27.16
C GLU A 571 -13.01 -24.71 -26.58
N GLN A 572 -12.88 -25.74 -27.42
CA GLN A 572 -12.67 -27.14 -26.97
C GLN A 572 -11.38 -27.33 -26.16
N ARG A 573 -10.40 -26.44 -26.33
CA ARG A 573 -9.16 -26.40 -25.57
C ARG A 573 -9.24 -25.50 -24.33
N GLY A 574 -10.43 -24.98 -24.04
CA GLY A 574 -10.64 -24.06 -22.92
C GLY A 574 -10.15 -22.63 -23.14
N VAL A 575 -9.81 -22.26 -24.38
CA VAL A 575 -9.38 -20.91 -24.74
C VAL A 575 -10.59 -19.96 -24.79
N ARG A 576 -10.45 -18.79 -24.24
CA ARG A 576 -11.48 -17.73 -24.24
C ARG A 576 -11.38 -16.89 -25.51
N VAL A 577 -12.35 -17.05 -26.39
CA VAL A 577 -12.35 -16.50 -27.73
C VAL A 577 -13.51 -15.53 -27.94
N THR A 578 -13.28 -14.45 -28.66
CA THR A 578 -14.32 -13.57 -29.20
C THR A 578 -14.20 -13.51 -30.72
N VAL A 579 -15.34 -13.25 -31.38
CA VAL A 579 -15.39 -13.00 -32.83
C VAL A 579 -15.87 -11.57 -33.06
N ASP A 580 -15.14 -10.78 -33.81
CA ASP A 580 -15.60 -9.45 -34.22
C ASP A 580 -16.19 -9.55 -35.63
N ASP A 581 -17.46 -9.87 -35.70
CA ASP A 581 -18.25 -10.02 -36.95
C ASP A 581 -18.90 -8.70 -37.41
N ARG A 582 -18.59 -7.56 -36.72
CA ARG A 582 -19.12 -6.26 -37.13
C ARG A 582 -18.70 -5.91 -38.54
N ASN A 583 -19.60 -5.24 -39.28
CA ASN A 583 -19.29 -4.71 -40.62
C ASN A 583 -18.40 -3.45 -40.52
N GLU A 584 -17.13 -3.66 -40.13
CA GLU A 584 -16.12 -2.61 -39.91
C GLU A 584 -14.83 -2.94 -40.66
N LYS A 585 -14.03 -1.89 -40.97
CA LYS A 585 -12.71 -2.07 -41.58
C LYS A 585 -11.79 -2.86 -40.64
N ILE A 586 -11.01 -3.79 -41.20
CA ILE A 586 -10.11 -4.66 -40.41
C ILE A 586 -9.17 -3.88 -39.52
N ASN A 587 -8.65 -2.73 -39.95
CA ASN A 587 -7.77 -1.88 -39.12
C ASN A 587 -8.48 -1.35 -37.86
N LYS A 588 -9.81 -1.11 -37.94
CA LYS A 588 -10.58 -0.70 -36.78
C LYS A 588 -10.77 -1.88 -35.82
N LYS A 589 -11.11 -3.06 -36.29
CA LYS A 589 -11.23 -4.28 -35.50
C LYS A 589 -9.92 -4.61 -34.78
N ILE A 590 -8.78 -4.49 -35.46
CA ILE A 590 -7.44 -4.66 -34.85
C ILE A 590 -7.21 -3.62 -33.75
N ARG A 591 -7.49 -2.34 -34.02
CA ARG A 591 -7.33 -1.27 -33.04
C ARG A 591 -8.20 -1.48 -31.81
N ASP A 592 -9.46 -1.84 -32.01
CA ASP A 592 -10.39 -2.08 -30.90
C ASP A 592 -9.89 -3.24 -30.01
N SER A 593 -9.45 -4.35 -30.62
CA SER A 593 -8.86 -5.49 -29.90
C SER A 593 -7.56 -5.12 -29.15
N GLN A 594 -6.74 -4.23 -29.71
CA GLN A 594 -5.54 -3.69 -29.05
C GLN A 594 -5.89 -2.81 -27.85
N MET A 595 -6.94 -1.99 -27.98
CA MET A 595 -7.44 -1.16 -26.87
C MET A 595 -7.96 -2.02 -25.72
N GLU A 596 -8.61 -3.15 -26.02
CA GLU A 596 -9.05 -4.16 -25.04
C GLU A 596 -7.90 -5.02 -24.47
N LYS A 597 -6.66 -4.79 -24.90
CA LYS A 597 -5.46 -5.52 -24.44
C LYS A 597 -5.52 -7.03 -24.70
N ILE A 598 -6.24 -7.47 -25.74
CA ILE A 598 -6.34 -8.90 -26.06
C ILE A 598 -4.97 -9.44 -26.49
N PRO A 599 -4.48 -10.58 -25.95
CA PRO A 599 -3.16 -11.12 -26.23
C PRO A 599 -2.93 -11.47 -27.71
N TYR A 600 -3.91 -12.13 -28.35
CA TYR A 600 -3.80 -12.59 -29.72
C TYR A 600 -4.99 -12.17 -30.57
N MET A 601 -4.72 -11.78 -31.80
CA MET A 601 -5.71 -11.51 -32.84
C MET A 601 -5.41 -12.41 -34.02
N LEU A 602 -6.42 -13.15 -34.53
CA LEU A 602 -6.34 -13.92 -35.74
C LEU A 602 -7.10 -13.19 -36.85
N VAL A 603 -6.38 -12.57 -37.76
CA VAL A 603 -6.95 -11.90 -38.92
C VAL A 603 -7.18 -12.94 -39.99
N ILE A 604 -8.42 -13.15 -40.44
CA ILE A 604 -8.80 -14.21 -41.38
C ILE A 604 -9.31 -13.61 -42.66
N GLY A 605 -8.57 -13.86 -43.75
CA GLY A 605 -8.90 -13.43 -45.10
C GLY A 605 -8.99 -14.59 -46.09
N ASP A 606 -9.19 -14.27 -47.38
CA ASP A 606 -9.34 -15.28 -48.45
C ASP A 606 -8.16 -16.25 -48.50
N ARG A 607 -6.93 -15.73 -48.38
CA ARG A 607 -5.71 -16.56 -48.40
C ARG A 607 -5.63 -17.52 -47.23
N ASP A 608 -6.12 -17.13 -46.05
CA ASP A 608 -6.11 -18.01 -44.88
C ASP A 608 -7.09 -19.16 -45.06
N VAL A 609 -8.28 -18.87 -45.61
CA VAL A 609 -9.29 -19.90 -45.91
C VAL A 609 -8.79 -20.85 -46.99
N GLU A 610 -8.20 -20.33 -48.06
CA GLU A 610 -7.66 -21.13 -49.16
C GLU A 610 -6.51 -22.06 -48.74
N ASN A 611 -5.62 -21.54 -47.89
CA ASN A 611 -4.42 -22.28 -47.46
C ASN A 611 -4.62 -23.06 -46.14
N GLY A 612 -5.77 -22.93 -45.50
CA GLY A 612 -6.02 -23.53 -44.18
C GLY A 612 -5.11 -22.97 -43.10
N THR A 613 -4.79 -21.68 -43.12
CA THR A 613 -3.90 -20.99 -42.20
C THR A 613 -4.64 -19.97 -41.32
N VAL A 614 -3.95 -19.42 -40.33
CA VAL A 614 -4.39 -18.25 -39.53
C VAL A 614 -3.28 -17.21 -39.51
N SER A 615 -3.62 -15.96 -39.84
CA SER A 615 -2.69 -14.83 -39.74
C SER A 615 -2.70 -14.29 -38.30
N VAL A 616 -1.61 -14.54 -37.56
CA VAL A 616 -1.52 -14.29 -36.11
C VAL A 616 -0.88 -12.95 -35.83
N ARG A 617 -1.49 -12.17 -34.98
CA ARG A 617 -0.91 -10.96 -34.36
C ARG A 617 -0.86 -11.11 -32.87
N SER A 618 0.34 -11.03 -32.30
CA SER A 618 0.58 -11.01 -30.86
C SER A 618 0.58 -9.57 -30.35
N ARG A 619 0.01 -9.35 -29.18
CA ARG A 619 0.13 -8.07 -28.47
C ARG A 619 1.59 -7.73 -28.14
N LYS A 620 2.40 -8.74 -27.81
CA LYS A 620 3.80 -8.60 -27.39
C LYS A 620 4.74 -8.47 -28.60
N ASP A 621 4.60 -9.35 -29.59
CA ASP A 621 5.59 -9.53 -30.65
C ASP A 621 5.15 -8.97 -32.00
N GLY A 622 3.95 -8.41 -32.10
CA GLY A 622 3.40 -7.84 -33.32
C GLY A 622 2.88 -8.91 -34.32
N ASP A 623 3.17 -8.75 -35.58
CA ASP A 623 2.71 -9.64 -36.66
C ASP A 623 3.61 -10.89 -36.71
N LEU A 624 3.05 -12.06 -36.45
CA LEU A 624 3.74 -13.36 -36.46
C LEU A 624 3.57 -14.11 -37.80
N ALA A 625 2.97 -13.44 -38.80
CA ALA A 625 2.61 -14.02 -40.09
C ALA A 625 1.55 -15.14 -40.03
N ALA A 626 1.30 -15.76 -41.17
CA ALA A 626 0.37 -16.90 -41.27
C ALA A 626 1.05 -18.19 -40.84
N MET A 627 0.32 -19.02 -40.08
CA MET A 627 0.77 -20.32 -39.64
C MET A 627 -0.38 -21.34 -39.65
N ALA A 628 -0.02 -22.62 -39.51
CA ALA A 628 -1.05 -23.64 -39.37
C ALA A 628 -1.82 -23.47 -38.04
N PRO A 629 -3.15 -23.62 -38.03
CA PRO A 629 -3.93 -23.53 -36.80
C PRO A 629 -3.43 -24.46 -35.68
N ALA A 630 -2.99 -25.67 -36.01
CA ALA A 630 -2.47 -26.63 -35.06
C ALA A 630 -1.24 -26.11 -34.32
N ASP A 631 -0.32 -25.43 -34.99
CA ASP A 631 0.89 -24.85 -34.41
C ASP A 631 0.52 -23.71 -33.45
N PHE A 632 -0.40 -22.84 -33.90
CA PHE A 632 -0.92 -21.78 -33.00
C PHE A 632 -1.57 -22.34 -31.75
N TYR A 633 -2.41 -23.38 -31.88
CA TYR A 633 -3.06 -24.02 -30.73
C TYR A 633 -2.06 -24.63 -29.77
N ALA A 634 -1.02 -25.28 -30.26
CA ALA A 634 0.04 -25.88 -29.45
C ALA A 634 0.78 -24.82 -28.63
N ASN A 635 1.27 -23.77 -29.31
CA ASN A 635 1.99 -22.66 -28.69
C ASN A 635 1.14 -21.93 -27.63
N LEU A 636 -0.12 -21.61 -27.96
CA LEU A 636 -1.03 -20.96 -27.03
C LEU A 636 -1.36 -21.83 -25.81
N THR A 637 -1.56 -23.13 -26.04
CA THR A 637 -1.86 -24.08 -24.94
C THR A 637 -0.66 -24.20 -23.99
N GLU A 638 0.56 -24.25 -24.53
CA GLU A 638 1.80 -24.26 -23.74
C GLU A 638 1.93 -23.00 -22.91
N GLU A 639 1.76 -21.81 -23.53
CA GLU A 639 1.80 -20.52 -22.83
C GLU A 639 0.79 -20.44 -21.67
N ILE A 640 -0.45 -20.87 -21.92
CA ILE A 640 -1.50 -20.90 -20.89
C ILE A 640 -1.17 -21.89 -19.77
N THR A 641 -0.70 -23.09 -20.12
CA THR A 641 -0.43 -24.17 -19.15
C THR A 641 0.76 -23.85 -18.26
N THR A 642 1.82 -23.27 -18.84
CA THR A 642 3.01 -22.85 -18.11
C THR A 642 2.81 -21.52 -17.36
N ARG A 643 1.67 -20.85 -17.55
CA ARG A 643 1.36 -19.52 -17.02
C ARG A 643 2.45 -18.48 -17.34
N ALA A 644 2.95 -18.52 -18.58
CA ALA A 644 3.97 -17.59 -19.05
C ALA A 644 3.49 -16.13 -18.92
N ARG A 645 4.47 -15.20 -18.65
CA ARG A 645 4.25 -13.77 -18.38
C ARG A 645 4.69 -12.91 -19.56
#